data_237a463d9f2a7c743640d2acb02a09b3
#
_entry.id   237a463d9f2a7c743640d2acb02a09b3
#
_cell.length_a   1.000
_cell.length_b   1.000
_cell.length_c   1.000
_cell.angle_alpha   90.00
_cell.angle_beta   90.00
_cell.angle_gamma   90.00
#
_symmetry.space_group_name_H-M   'P 1'
#
loop_
_entity.id
_entity.type
_entity.pdbx_description
1 polymer ?
#
loop_
_entity_poly.entity_id
_entity_poly.type
_entity_poly.pdbx_seq_one_letter_code
_entity_poly.pdbx_strand_id
1 'polypeptide(L)'
;MAETLISPGVLARENDQSQITSQPVQAGAAIIGPTVKGKVNIPTLVTTYSEYLANFGSTFDSGSDEFTFLTSISAYNYFQNGGTSLLVTRVASGSFTAASSSKVSGNDGLVAGAGTFTTNSFEADGAVTGSTVTEVTGSSNGSGTGAEFAFVFEAASTSSFDSITVTSTGSGYAVGDTITIPSGSLGATGGAGTDLIITLAAGNIQQSNNIFTLETLAEGTIMNSTGPEGATGALDSGSANNIRWEIVNPNTDQGTFSVVIRQGNDRTKSKSVLETFTNVSLDPKASNYVARVIGDQTQTLMGAGTANPYLQTTGSYPNASRFVRVKQVNVKTPDYFDNSGVAKTAYTASIPTAQSGTFGDAVGNILTGTGNYYDNISNSDSQGLVGGNYTDAFNLLANKDDYRYNVITAPGLIYENATHATPLNTLVSNIENRGDAIIVMDLKNYAGTVAGATTTAASLDSSYAAAYWPWLQVTDPDSGQLVWVPASTMIPGVYANNDRTSEAWFAPAGINRGGLGSVRQAERKLTQANRDTLYTGKVNPIATFPGRGVVVFGQKTLQNQASALDRVNVRRLLIELKSYISQVSDNLVFEQNTAATRNTFLSQVNPYLESVQQRQGLYAFKVVMDSSNNTADVIDRNQLVGAIYIQPTKTAEFIYLDFNILPTGATFPA
;
A
#
# COMPACT_ATOMS: atom_id res chain seq x y z
N MET A 1 -15.59 -34.16 8.63
CA MET A 1 -15.97 -35.10 9.70
C MET A 1 -14.70 -35.45 10.49
N ALA A 2 -14.74 -35.30 11.79
CA ALA A 2 -13.60 -35.76 12.60
C ALA A 2 -13.71 -37.29 12.68
N GLU A 3 -12.78 -37.98 12.09
CA GLU A 3 -12.69 -39.45 12.13
C GLU A 3 -12.44 -39.87 13.58
N THR A 4 -13.36 -40.61 14.16
CA THR A 4 -13.19 -41.21 15.49
C THR A 4 -12.85 -42.68 15.35
N LEU A 5 -11.72 -43.11 15.91
CA LEU A 5 -11.36 -44.54 16.00
C LEU A 5 -12.34 -45.26 16.92
N ILE A 6 -13.09 -46.20 16.36
CA ILE A 6 -14.03 -47.05 17.11
C ILE A 6 -13.41 -48.43 17.40
N SER A 7 -12.36 -48.81 16.69
CA SER A 7 -11.60 -50.08 16.93
C SER A 7 -10.11 -49.76 17.13
N PRO A 8 -9.32 -50.69 17.70
CA PRO A 8 -7.87 -50.49 17.85
C PRO A 8 -7.23 -50.22 16.51
N GLY A 9 -6.59 -49.02 16.38
CA GLY A 9 -5.97 -48.56 15.17
C GLY A 9 -5.10 -47.32 15.46
N VAL A 10 -4.33 -46.84 14.48
CA VAL A 10 -3.50 -45.67 14.57
C VAL A 10 -4.17 -44.53 13.81
N LEU A 11 -4.51 -43.45 14.50
CA LEU A 11 -4.97 -42.20 13.91
C LEU A 11 -3.78 -41.22 13.86
N ALA A 12 -3.27 -40.99 12.65
CA ALA A 12 -2.31 -39.92 12.43
C ALA A 12 -3.07 -38.61 12.13
N ARG A 13 -2.87 -37.62 12.95
CA ARG A 13 -3.38 -36.25 12.72
C ARG A 13 -2.22 -35.34 12.39
N GLU A 14 -2.31 -34.66 11.30
CA GLU A 14 -1.44 -33.56 10.98
C GLU A 14 -1.99 -32.31 11.69
N ASN A 15 -1.22 -31.74 12.59
CA ASN A 15 -1.54 -30.48 13.26
C ASN A 15 -0.39 -29.53 12.92
N ASP A 16 -0.60 -28.67 11.95
CA ASP A 16 0.36 -27.66 11.58
C ASP A 16 0.45 -26.62 12.71
N GLN A 17 1.53 -26.69 13.47
CA GLN A 17 1.90 -25.72 14.50
C GLN A 17 3.07 -24.83 14.05
N SER A 18 3.37 -24.80 12.75
CA SER A 18 4.37 -23.88 12.21
C SER A 18 3.88 -22.44 12.38
N GLN A 19 4.37 -21.79 13.43
CA GLN A 19 4.26 -20.35 13.56
C GLN A 19 5.22 -19.72 12.57
N ILE A 20 4.67 -19.05 11.58
CA ILE A 20 5.46 -18.14 10.74
C ILE A 20 5.79 -16.95 11.64
N THR A 21 7.00 -16.93 12.21
CA THR A 21 7.53 -15.73 12.85
C THR A 21 7.67 -14.65 11.78
N SER A 22 7.03 -13.51 11.99
CA SER A 22 7.20 -12.38 11.10
C SER A 22 8.67 -11.96 11.08
N GLN A 23 9.32 -12.11 9.94
CA GLN A 23 10.67 -11.60 9.75
C GLN A 23 10.61 -10.07 9.59
N PRO A 24 11.67 -9.33 10.01
CA PRO A 24 11.75 -7.90 9.74
C PRO A 24 11.56 -7.63 8.25
N VAL A 25 10.81 -6.58 7.94
CA VAL A 25 10.63 -6.15 6.55
C VAL A 25 11.98 -5.66 6.02
N GLN A 26 12.52 -6.33 5.01
CA GLN A 26 13.79 -5.97 4.39
C GLN A 26 13.56 -5.29 3.04
N ALA A 27 14.04 -4.06 2.91
CA ALA A 27 13.94 -3.26 1.71
C ALA A 27 15.29 -2.67 1.31
N GLY A 28 15.51 -2.46 0.01
CA GLY A 28 16.69 -1.76 -0.48
C GLY A 28 16.64 -0.26 -0.20
N ALA A 29 15.46 0.34 -0.27
CA ALA A 29 15.24 1.75 0.05
C ALA A 29 13.90 1.95 0.76
N ALA A 30 13.78 3.09 1.49
CA ALA A 30 12.55 3.58 2.07
C ALA A 30 12.22 4.96 1.49
N ILE A 31 10.99 5.16 1.03
CA ILE A 31 10.49 6.45 0.53
C ILE A 31 9.28 6.85 1.37
N ILE A 32 9.32 8.08 1.87
CA ILE A 32 8.26 8.62 2.73
C ILE A 32 7.70 9.87 2.09
N GLY A 33 6.38 9.89 1.92
CA GLY A 33 5.72 11.06 1.33
C GLY A 33 4.23 10.84 1.05
N PRO A 34 3.56 11.85 0.49
CA PRO A 34 2.17 11.73 0.09
C PRO A 34 2.01 10.77 -1.09
N THR A 35 0.88 10.08 -1.12
CA THR A 35 0.46 9.19 -2.20
C THR A 35 -1.03 9.34 -2.44
N VAL A 36 -1.52 8.93 -3.60
CA VAL A 36 -2.92 9.08 -4.00
C VAL A 36 -3.86 8.27 -3.11
N LYS A 37 -3.50 7.03 -2.80
CA LYS A 37 -4.24 6.12 -1.92
C LYS A 37 -3.26 5.33 -1.04
N GLY A 38 -3.74 4.36 -0.31
CA GLY A 38 -2.95 3.55 0.62
C GLY A 38 -3.27 3.90 2.07
N LYS A 39 -2.69 3.16 2.98
CA LYS A 39 -2.90 3.36 4.41
C LYS A 39 -1.91 4.38 4.97
N VAL A 40 -2.41 5.30 5.79
CA VAL A 40 -1.58 6.40 6.34
C VAL A 40 -0.68 5.88 7.46
N ASN A 41 0.59 6.28 7.43
CA ASN A 41 1.63 5.91 8.40
C ASN A 41 1.86 4.40 8.58
N ILE A 42 1.47 3.59 7.59
CA ILE A 42 1.75 2.15 7.59
C ILE A 42 2.79 1.85 6.52
N PRO A 43 4.03 1.49 6.90
CA PRO A 43 5.07 1.12 5.95
C PRO A 43 4.66 -0.14 5.17
N THR A 44 4.65 -0.05 3.87
CA THR A 44 4.24 -1.15 2.98
C THR A 44 5.39 -1.49 2.05
N LEU A 45 5.80 -2.76 2.03
CA LEU A 45 6.81 -3.27 1.13
C LEU A 45 6.19 -3.50 -0.26
N VAL A 46 6.85 -2.98 -1.28
CA VAL A 46 6.50 -3.22 -2.69
C VAL A 46 7.74 -3.70 -3.46
N THR A 47 7.55 -4.62 -4.38
CA THR A 47 8.63 -5.28 -5.13
C THR A 47 8.66 -4.87 -6.59
N THR A 48 7.61 -4.23 -7.08
CA THR A 48 7.50 -3.74 -8.45
C THR A 48 6.74 -2.42 -8.49
N TYR A 49 6.95 -1.64 -9.56
CA TYR A 49 6.17 -0.42 -9.76
C TYR A 49 4.68 -0.68 -9.95
N SER A 50 4.30 -1.78 -10.60
CA SER A 50 2.89 -2.19 -10.73
C SER A 50 2.24 -2.47 -9.38
N GLU A 51 2.99 -3.06 -8.45
CA GLU A 51 2.53 -3.25 -7.06
C GLU A 51 2.41 -1.92 -6.31
N TYR A 52 3.34 -0.99 -6.54
CA TYR A 52 3.24 0.38 -6.04
C TYR A 52 1.94 1.05 -6.52
N LEU A 53 1.65 1.00 -7.81
CA LEU A 53 0.42 1.57 -8.39
C LEU A 53 -0.86 0.95 -7.79
N ALA A 54 -0.86 -0.35 -7.58
CA ALA A 54 -1.99 -1.04 -6.97
C ALA A 54 -2.27 -0.56 -5.53
N ASN A 55 -1.21 -0.37 -4.74
CA ASN A 55 -1.32 0.01 -3.32
C ASN A 55 -1.47 1.52 -3.11
N PHE A 56 -0.76 2.36 -3.89
CA PHE A 56 -0.61 3.80 -3.64
C PHE A 56 -1.20 4.69 -4.73
N GLY A 57 -1.57 4.13 -5.86
CA GLY A 57 -2.07 4.87 -7.03
C GLY A 57 -0.94 5.61 -7.77
N SER A 58 -1.30 6.26 -8.87
CA SER A 58 -0.37 7.03 -9.69
C SER A 58 -0.71 8.51 -9.67
N THR A 59 -1.70 8.88 -10.47
CA THR A 59 -2.19 10.23 -10.67
C THR A 59 -3.59 10.40 -10.09
N PHE A 60 -3.98 11.62 -9.87
CA PHE A 60 -5.34 11.99 -9.55
C PHE A 60 -5.65 13.37 -10.13
N ASP A 61 -6.94 13.64 -10.37
CA ASP A 61 -7.38 14.92 -10.89
C ASP A 61 -7.36 15.98 -9.77
N SER A 62 -6.57 17.04 -9.96
CA SER A 62 -6.52 18.20 -9.10
C SER A 62 -7.09 19.40 -9.87
N GLY A 63 -8.39 19.57 -9.83
CA GLY A 63 -9.08 20.60 -10.63
C GLY A 63 -9.14 20.25 -12.11
N SER A 64 -8.44 21.00 -12.95
CA SER A 64 -8.34 20.74 -14.40
C SER A 64 -7.08 19.98 -14.81
N ASP A 65 -6.16 19.76 -13.88
CA ASP A 65 -4.85 19.18 -14.16
C ASP A 65 -4.69 17.82 -13.47
N GLU A 66 -4.02 16.90 -14.14
CA GLU A 66 -3.59 15.63 -13.58
C GLU A 66 -2.31 15.85 -12.75
N PHE A 67 -2.28 15.36 -11.53
CA PHE A 67 -1.17 15.54 -10.59
C PHE A 67 -0.60 14.19 -10.13
N THR A 68 0.73 14.09 -10.10
CA THR A 68 1.48 12.93 -9.60
C THR A 68 2.35 13.36 -8.42
N PHE A 69 2.35 12.62 -7.31
CA PHE A 69 3.24 12.92 -6.19
C PHE A 69 4.69 12.55 -6.49
N LEU A 70 5.64 13.30 -5.91
CA LEU A 70 7.08 13.01 -6.00
C LEU A 70 7.43 11.60 -5.53
N THR A 71 6.65 11.05 -4.59
CA THR A 71 6.77 9.68 -4.11
C THR A 71 6.61 8.66 -5.23
N SER A 72 5.63 8.87 -6.13
CA SER A 72 5.39 7.98 -7.29
C SER A 72 6.54 8.04 -8.29
N ILE A 73 7.01 9.25 -8.62
CA ILE A 73 8.14 9.44 -9.54
C ILE A 73 9.42 8.80 -8.97
N SER A 74 9.64 8.94 -7.66
CA SER A 74 10.79 8.34 -6.99
C SER A 74 10.71 6.81 -6.99
N ALA A 75 9.54 6.24 -6.71
CA ALA A 75 9.32 4.80 -6.77
C ALA A 75 9.54 4.24 -8.19
N TYR A 76 8.98 4.90 -9.20
CA TYR A 76 9.20 4.55 -10.60
C TYR A 76 10.69 4.54 -10.96
N ASN A 77 11.39 5.64 -10.65
CA ASN A 77 12.81 5.76 -10.96
C ASN A 77 13.65 4.70 -10.22
N TYR A 78 13.31 4.38 -8.98
CA TYR A 78 13.99 3.33 -8.21
C TYR A 78 13.89 1.96 -8.90
N PHE A 79 12.68 1.53 -9.28
CA PHE A 79 12.48 0.25 -9.95
C PHE A 79 13.06 0.21 -11.36
N GLN A 80 12.97 1.31 -12.14
CA GLN A 80 13.56 1.40 -13.48
C GLN A 80 15.09 1.25 -13.46
N ASN A 81 15.73 1.67 -12.39
CA ASN A 81 17.17 1.55 -12.21
C ASN A 81 17.62 0.22 -11.55
N GLY A 82 16.69 -0.71 -11.34
CA GLY A 82 16.99 -2.07 -10.87
C GLY A 82 16.85 -2.27 -9.38
N GLY A 83 16.13 -1.38 -8.69
CA GLY A 83 15.68 -1.62 -7.32
C GLY A 83 14.75 -2.84 -7.25
N THR A 84 14.90 -3.67 -6.24
CA THR A 84 14.18 -4.94 -6.10
C THR A 84 13.09 -4.90 -5.04
N SER A 85 13.25 -4.07 -4.03
CA SER A 85 12.31 -3.94 -2.92
C SER A 85 12.33 -2.51 -2.39
N LEU A 86 11.17 -1.95 -2.17
CA LEU A 86 10.97 -0.57 -1.73
C LEU A 86 9.97 -0.52 -0.59
N LEU A 87 10.34 0.10 0.52
CA LEU A 87 9.43 0.38 1.62
C LEU A 87 8.81 1.76 1.43
N VAL A 88 7.50 1.82 1.24
CA VAL A 88 6.78 3.07 1.03
C VAL A 88 5.92 3.37 2.25
N THR A 89 6.04 4.58 2.78
CA THR A 89 5.20 5.04 3.88
C THR A 89 4.42 6.27 3.44
N ARG A 90 3.11 6.12 3.34
CA ARG A 90 2.21 7.25 3.03
C ARG A 90 2.11 8.18 4.21
N VAL A 91 2.27 9.47 3.96
CA VAL A 91 2.01 10.54 4.93
C VAL A 91 0.80 11.34 4.46
N ALA A 92 -0.03 11.75 5.40
CA ALA A 92 -1.21 12.56 5.13
C ALA A 92 -1.47 13.57 6.27
N SER A 93 -2.27 14.58 6.00
CA SER A 93 -2.66 15.60 6.98
C SER A 93 -4.12 15.39 7.38
N GLY A 94 -4.39 15.36 8.68
CA GLY A 94 -5.73 15.15 9.22
C GLY A 94 -6.11 13.67 9.38
N SER A 95 -7.39 13.41 9.59
CA SER A 95 -7.91 12.06 9.80
C SER A 95 -8.23 11.40 8.48
N PHE A 96 -7.77 10.18 8.30
CA PHE A 96 -8.08 9.32 7.16
C PHE A 96 -8.75 8.05 7.65
N THR A 97 -9.76 7.59 6.93
CA THR A 97 -10.44 6.31 7.18
C THR A 97 -10.64 5.54 5.89
N ALA A 98 -10.79 4.23 6.03
CA ALA A 98 -11.11 3.34 4.93
C ALA A 98 -12.59 3.44 4.55
N ALA A 99 -12.91 3.15 3.29
CA ALA A 99 -14.28 3.08 2.81
C ALA A 99 -14.92 1.72 3.17
N SER A 100 -16.17 1.75 3.59
CA SER A 100 -16.96 0.55 3.87
C SER A 100 -17.86 0.20 2.68
N SER A 101 -18.08 -1.10 2.45
CA SER A 101 -18.99 -1.55 1.41
C SER A 101 -20.42 -1.12 1.70
N SER A 102 -21.17 -0.81 0.66
CA SER A 102 -22.63 -0.78 0.72
C SER A 102 -23.17 -2.11 1.25
N LYS A 103 -24.43 -2.13 1.66
CA LYS A 103 -25.08 -3.31 2.23
C LYS A 103 -24.96 -4.51 1.30
N VAL A 104 -24.47 -5.63 1.83
CA VAL A 104 -24.52 -6.93 1.16
C VAL A 104 -25.82 -7.62 1.59
N SER A 105 -26.80 -7.67 0.69
CA SER A 105 -28.12 -8.19 0.97
C SER A 105 -28.24 -9.69 0.73
N GLY A 106 -29.07 -10.34 1.54
CA GLY A 106 -29.59 -11.66 1.24
C GLY A 106 -30.84 -11.60 0.36
N ASN A 107 -31.71 -12.53 0.56
CA ASN A 107 -32.97 -12.60 -0.17
C ASN A 107 -33.96 -11.59 0.43
N ASP A 108 -34.12 -10.44 -0.22
CA ASP A 108 -35.10 -9.43 0.15
C ASP A 108 -36.46 -9.80 -0.47
N GLY A 109 -37.28 -10.48 0.32
CA GLY A 109 -38.67 -10.83 -0.06
C GLY A 109 -39.64 -9.75 0.39
N LEU A 110 -40.92 -9.91 0.01
CA LEU A 110 -41.99 -9.08 0.56
C LEU A 110 -42.29 -9.47 2.02
N VAL A 111 -42.86 -8.55 2.78
CA VAL A 111 -43.38 -8.84 4.12
C VAL A 111 -44.59 -9.74 3.98
N ALA A 112 -44.56 -10.95 4.57
CA ALA A 112 -45.65 -11.90 4.53
C ALA A 112 -46.88 -11.37 5.29
N GLY A 113 -48.05 -11.67 4.80
CA GLY A 113 -49.33 -11.33 5.42
C GLY A 113 -50.02 -10.13 4.81
N ALA A 114 -51.05 -9.62 5.47
CA ALA A 114 -51.80 -8.46 5.03
C ALA A 114 -50.95 -7.18 5.12
N GLY A 115 -50.88 -6.40 4.06
CA GLY A 115 -50.08 -5.19 3.98
C GLY A 115 -50.82 -4.06 3.30
N THR A 116 -50.38 -2.83 3.60
CA THR A 116 -50.81 -1.61 2.89
C THR A 116 -49.89 -1.38 1.71
N PHE A 117 -50.43 -1.43 0.49
CA PHE A 117 -49.69 -1.23 -0.73
C PHE A 117 -50.16 0.03 -1.45
N THR A 118 -49.28 0.72 -2.13
CA THR A 118 -49.64 1.82 -3.03
C THR A 118 -49.93 1.21 -4.39
N THR A 119 -51.19 1.37 -4.88
CA THR A 119 -51.66 0.85 -6.15
C THR A 119 -52.05 1.97 -7.11
N ASN A 120 -52.02 1.70 -8.41
CA ASN A 120 -52.64 2.57 -9.40
C ASN A 120 -54.15 2.42 -9.42
N SER A 121 -54.85 3.19 -10.26
CA SER A 121 -56.25 2.89 -10.64
C SER A 121 -56.26 1.66 -11.56
N PHE A 122 -56.91 0.62 -11.15
CA PHE A 122 -57.05 -0.64 -11.85
C PHE A 122 -58.52 -1.04 -12.01
N GLU A 123 -58.77 -2.00 -12.89
CA GLU A 123 -60.07 -2.64 -13.04
C GLU A 123 -59.89 -4.12 -13.35
N ALA A 124 -60.47 -5.00 -12.51
CA ALA A 124 -60.40 -6.42 -12.73
C ALA A 124 -61.29 -6.83 -13.92
N ASP A 125 -60.83 -7.83 -14.67
CA ASP A 125 -61.54 -8.34 -15.82
C ASP A 125 -62.65 -9.29 -15.38
N GLY A 126 -63.87 -8.77 -15.21
CA GLY A 126 -65.05 -9.49 -14.79
C GLY A 126 -65.54 -9.18 -13.38
N ALA A 127 -66.71 -9.71 -13.01
CA ALA A 127 -67.37 -9.44 -11.73
C ALA A 127 -66.79 -10.30 -10.59
N VAL A 128 -65.82 -9.72 -9.87
CA VAL A 128 -65.19 -10.35 -8.68
C VAL A 128 -65.60 -9.71 -7.35
N THR A 129 -66.68 -8.96 -7.33
CA THR A 129 -67.15 -8.25 -6.17
C THR A 129 -67.35 -9.15 -4.93
N GLY A 130 -66.66 -8.82 -3.83
CA GLY A 130 -66.74 -9.57 -2.57
C GLY A 130 -66.07 -10.94 -2.61
N SER A 131 -65.28 -11.28 -3.65
CA SER A 131 -64.56 -12.53 -3.77
C SER A 131 -63.10 -12.43 -3.35
N THR A 132 -62.52 -13.57 -3.02
CA THR A 132 -61.08 -13.70 -2.77
C THR A 132 -60.41 -14.36 -3.95
N VAL A 133 -59.39 -13.73 -4.47
CA VAL A 133 -58.51 -14.31 -5.53
C VAL A 133 -57.18 -14.64 -4.88
N THR A 134 -56.75 -15.87 -4.97
CA THR A 134 -55.50 -16.36 -4.33
C THR A 134 -54.47 -16.80 -5.38
N GLU A 135 -53.21 -16.89 -4.94
CA GLU A 135 -52.08 -17.36 -5.76
C GLU A 135 -51.84 -16.53 -7.04
N VAL A 136 -52.04 -15.22 -6.91
CA VAL A 136 -51.85 -14.30 -8.04
C VAL A 136 -50.38 -13.88 -8.10
N THR A 137 -49.78 -14.10 -9.25
CA THR A 137 -48.40 -13.67 -9.52
C THR A 137 -48.40 -12.44 -10.41
N GLY A 138 -47.40 -11.59 -10.24
CA GLY A 138 -47.16 -10.43 -11.08
C GLY A 138 -45.73 -10.40 -11.64
N SER A 139 -45.52 -9.54 -12.65
CA SER A 139 -44.17 -9.26 -13.18
C SER A 139 -43.58 -8.00 -12.53
N SER A 140 -42.35 -8.10 -12.01
CA SER A 140 -41.62 -6.94 -11.46
C SER A 140 -40.91 -6.19 -12.60
N ASN A 141 -40.80 -4.87 -12.46
CA ASN A 141 -39.95 -4.04 -13.30
C ASN A 141 -38.47 -4.08 -12.87
N GLY A 142 -38.19 -4.59 -11.64
CA GLY A 142 -36.87 -4.82 -11.08
C GLY A 142 -36.42 -6.28 -11.19
N SER A 143 -35.54 -6.70 -10.30
CA SER A 143 -35.05 -8.10 -10.23
C SER A 143 -35.93 -9.05 -9.40
N GLY A 144 -36.98 -8.51 -8.75
CA GLY A 144 -37.86 -9.28 -7.88
C GLY A 144 -38.67 -10.32 -8.61
N THR A 145 -38.78 -11.56 -8.04
CA THR A 145 -39.52 -12.67 -8.59
C THR A 145 -40.19 -13.52 -7.52
N GLY A 146 -41.20 -14.26 -7.87
CA GLY A 146 -41.82 -15.32 -7.03
C GLY A 146 -42.71 -14.82 -5.89
N ALA A 147 -43.09 -13.54 -5.87
CA ALA A 147 -44.15 -13.10 -4.95
C ALA A 147 -45.53 -13.51 -5.43
N GLU A 148 -46.33 -13.99 -4.49
CA GLU A 148 -47.75 -14.33 -4.72
C GLU A 148 -48.62 -13.54 -3.75
N PHE A 149 -49.80 -13.19 -4.24
CA PHE A 149 -50.76 -12.35 -3.53
C PHE A 149 -52.10 -13.01 -3.46
N ALA A 150 -52.83 -12.73 -2.39
CA ALA A 150 -54.24 -12.92 -2.27
C ALA A 150 -54.92 -11.57 -2.15
N PHE A 151 -55.96 -11.34 -2.95
CA PHE A 151 -56.75 -10.13 -2.99
C PHE A 151 -58.18 -10.42 -2.51
N VAL A 152 -58.67 -9.63 -1.58
CA VAL A 152 -60.07 -9.65 -1.20
C VAL A 152 -60.71 -8.35 -1.71
N PHE A 153 -61.65 -8.51 -2.65
CA PHE A 153 -62.36 -7.39 -3.24
C PHE A 153 -63.45 -6.88 -2.32
N GLU A 154 -63.67 -5.55 -2.30
CA GLU A 154 -64.79 -4.94 -1.62
C GLU A 154 -66.13 -5.44 -2.20
N ALA A 155 -67.15 -5.54 -1.33
CA ALA A 155 -68.50 -5.93 -1.72
C ALA A 155 -69.11 -4.91 -2.66
N ALA A 156 -69.18 -5.07 -3.90
CA ALA A 156 -69.68 -4.21 -4.96
C ALA A 156 -68.62 -3.37 -5.70
N SER A 157 -67.31 -3.78 -5.66
CA SER A 157 -66.26 -3.12 -6.39
C SER A 157 -65.45 -4.10 -7.21
N THR A 158 -65.05 -3.70 -8.41
CA THR A 158 -64.08 -4.38 -9.28
C THR A 158 -62.74 -3.65 -9.30
N SER A 159 -62.61 -2.53 -8.60
CA SER A 159 -61.46 -1.61 -8.62
C SER A 159 -60.90 -1.23 -7.27
N SER A 160 -61.44 -1.87 -6.16
CA SER A 160 -60.90 -1.65 -4.81
C SER A 160 -60.86 -2.97 -4.02
N PHE A 161 -59.93 -3.03 -3.06
CA PHE A 161 -59.65 -4.19 -2.22
C PHE A 161 -59.97 -3.85 -0.73
N ASP A 162 -60.61 -4.82 -0.05
CA ASP A 162 -60.64 -4.86 1.40
C ASP A 162 -59.26 -5.20 1.96
N SER A 163 -58.54 -6.08 1.34
CA SER A 163 -57.17 -6.44 1.74
C SER A 163 -56.35 -7.01 0.61
N ILE A 164 -55.03 -6.75 0.68
CA ILE A 164 -53.99 -7.39 -0.13
C ILE A 164 -53.09 -8.15 0.83
N THR A 165 -52.96 -9.45 0.62
CA THR A 165 -52.15 -10.33 1.48
C THR A 165 -51.02 -10.94 0.65
N VAL A 166 -49.79 -10.86 1.09
CA VAL A 166 -48.67 -11.59 0.50
C VAL A 166 -48.68 -13.03 1.00
N THR A 167 -48.91 -13.96 0.10
CA THR A 167 -48.97 -15.43 0.40
C THR A 167 -47.62 -16.10 0.17
N SER A 168 -46.84 -15.63 -0.81
CA SER A 168 -45.44 -16.00 -1.02
C SER A 168 -44.57 -14.73 -1.09
N THR A 169 -43.53 -14.71 -0.31
CA THR A 169 -42.67 -13.50 -0.15
C THR A 169 -41.81 -13.21 -1.37
N GLY A 170 -41.55 -14.21 -2.23
CA GLY A 170 -40.60 -14.07 -3.34
C GLY A 170 -39.22 -13.64 -2.91
N SER A 171 -38.47 -13.07 -3.83
CA SER A 171 -37.09 -12.62 -3.58
C SER A 171 -36.62 -11.53 -4.53
N GLY A 172 -35.62 -10.75 -4.12
CA GLY A 172 -34.94 -9.79 -4.99
C GLY A 172 -35.71 -8.51 -5.26
N TYR A 173 -36.66 -8.14 -4.41
CA TYR A 173 -37.43 -6.90 -4.50
C TYR A 173 -36.69 -5.71 -3.87
N ALA A 174 -36.79 -4.54 -4.50
CA ALA A 174 -36.22 -3.28 -4.00
C ALA A 174 -37.34 -2.24 -3.77
N VAL A 175 -37.06 -1.25 -2.89
CA VAL A 175 -37.94 -0.12 -2.69
C VAL A 175 -38.07 0.69 -3.97
N GLY A 176 -39.28 0.96 -4.40
CA GLY A 176 -39.59 1.64 -5.65
C GLY A 176 -39.85 0.69 -6.83
N ASP A 177 -39.60 -0.61 -6.70
CA ASP A 177 -40.01 -1.59 -7.70
C ASP A 177 -41.54 -1.58 -7.86
N THR A 178 -41.99 -1.85 -9.05
CA THR A 178 -43.43 -2.03 -9.33
C THR A 178 -43.68 -3.47 -9.74
N ILE A 179 -44.77 -4.05 -9.20
CA ILE A 179 -45.27 -5.39 -9.58
C ILE A 179 -46.52 -5.17 -10.39
N THR A 180 -46.50 -5.56 -11.67
CA THR A 180 -47.66 -5.50 -12.55
C THR A 180 -48.37 -6.84 -12.55
N ILE A 181 -49.63 -6.82 -12.15
CA ILE A 181 -50.52 -7.97 -12.14
C ILE A 181 -51.54 -7.78 -13.27
N PRO A 182 -51.56 -8.66 -14.26
CA PRO A 182 -52.53 -8.56 -15.37
C PRO A 182 -53.97 -8.58 -14.87
N SER A 183 -54.82 -7.75 -15.42
CA SER A 183 -56.25 -7.65 -15.06
C SER A 183 -56.98 -8.99 -15.17
N GLY A 184 -56.62 -9.82 -16.13
CA GLY A 184 -57.16 -11.18 -16.30
C GLY A 184 -56.79 -12.16 -15.19
N SER A 185 -55.72 -11.90 -14.40
CA SER A 185 -55.34 -12.70 -13.22
C SER A 185 -56.17 -12.34 -11.98
N LEU A 186 -56.91 -11.24 -12.00
CA LEU A 186 -57.69 -10.71 -10.90
C LEU A 186 -59.19 -11.06 -11.00
N GLY A 187 -59.64 -11.74 -12.09
CA GLY A 187 -61.05 -12.06 -12.27
C GLY A 187 -61.35 -13.03 -13.37
N ALA A 188 -62.63 -13.31 -13.61
CA ALA A 188 -63.09 -14.26 -14.64
C ALA A 188 -62.95 -13.64 -16.05
N THR A 189 -62.64 -14.46 -16.99
CA THR A 189 -62.28 -14.17 -18.38
C THR A 189 -63.37 -13.38 -19.17
N GLY A 190 -62.96 -12.29 -19.84
CA GLY A 190 -63.69 -11.74 -20.99
C GLY A 190 -63.92 -10.26 -21.09
N GLY A 191 -63.27 -9.39 -20.34
CA GLY A 191 -63.41 -7.95 -20.38
C GLY A 191 -62.09 -7.19 -20.72
N ALA A 192 -62.17 -5.89 -20.89
CA ALA A 192 -61.02 -5.01 -21.11
C ALA A 192 -60.65 -4.34 -19.78
N GLY A 193 -60.09 -5.09 -18.83
CA GLY A 193 -59.59 -4.56 -17.55
C GLY A 193 -58.29 -3.79 -17.65
N THR A 194 -57.95 -3.04 -16.61
CA THR A 194 -56.69 -2.36 -16.49
C THR A 194 -55.80 -3.06 -15.47
N ASP A 195 -54.53 -3.30 -15.82
CA ASP A 195 -53.57 -4.00 -14.96
C ASP A 195 -53.37 -3.26 -13.62
N LEU A 196 -53.27 -4.07 -12.54
CA LEU A 196 -52.92 -3.60 -11.23
C LEU A 196 -51.40 -3.43 -11.14
N ILE A 197 -50.95 -2.22 -10.78
CA ILE A 197 -49.55 -1.94 -10.49
C ILE A 197 -49.38 -1.65 -8.99
N ILE A 198 -48.67 -2.51 -8.31
CA ILE A 198 -48.28 -2.34 -6.90
C ILE A 198 -46.94 -1.71 -6.84
N THR A 199 -46.80 -0.53 -6.23
CA THR A 199 -45.53 0.12 -5.97
C THR A 199 -45.04 -0.25 -4.57
N LEU A 200 -43.81 -0.78 -4.47
CA LEU A 200 -43.24 -1.25 -3.23
C LEU A 200 -42.60 -0.10 -2.42
N ALA A 201 -43.14 0.14 -1.25
CA ALA A 201 -42.56 1.03 -0.24
C ALA A 201 -41.62 0.24 0.70
N ALA A 202 -40.82 0.95 1.49
CA ALA A 202 -39.87 0.34 2.44
C ALA A 202 -40.56 -0.62 3.44
N GLY A 203 -41.81 -0.34 3.82
CA GLY A 203 -42.61 -1.19 4.71
C GLY A 203 -43.13 -2.48 4.08
N ASN A 204 -43.12 -2.59 2.76
CA ASN A 204 -43.56 -3.76 2.03
C ASN A 204 -42.46 -4.81 1.82
N ILE A 205 -41.20 -4.43 2.07
CA ILE A 205 -40.04 -5.30 1.84
C ILE A 205 -39.45 -5.70 3.19
N GLN A 206 -39.31 -7.01 3.38
CA GLN A 206 -38.54 -7.57 4.47
C GLN A 206 -37.07 -7.42 4.14
N GLN A 207 -36.49 -6.30 4.55
CA GLN A 207 -35.06 -6.06 4.31
C GLN A 207 -34.23 -7.10 5.05
N SER A 208 -33.42 -7.84 4.30
CA SER A 208 -32.40 -8.70 4.89
C SER A 208 -31.39 -7.83 5.68
N ASN A 209 -30.82 -8.40 6.73
CA ASN A 209 -29.71 -7.74 7.43
C ASN A 209 -28.49 -7.63 6.49
N ASN A 210 -27.67 -6.63 6.70
CA ASN A 210 -26.34 -6.62 6.07
C ASN A 210 -25.59 -7.89 6.50
N ILE A 211 -25.28 -8.76 5.55
CA ILE A 211 -24.72 -10.09 5.84
C ILE A 211 -23.29 -9.98 6.32
N PHE A 212 -22.48 -9.21 5.60
CA PHE A 212 -21.11 -8.85 5.99
C PHE A 212 -20.73 -7.50 5.39
N THR A 213 -19.71 -6.89 5.96
CA THR A 213 -19.17 -5.61 5.50
C THR A 213 -17.72 -5.81 5.05
N LEU A 214 -17.42 -5.42 3.83
CA LEU A 214 -16.05 -5.23 3.38
C LEU A 214 -15.58 -3.82 3.70
N GLU A 215 -14.29 -3.67 3.86
CA GLU A 215 -13.63 -2.38 4.04
C GLU A 215 -12.39 -2.31 3.17
N THR A 216 -12.13 -1.15 2.54
CA THR A 216 -10.93 -0.97 1.71
C THR A 216 -9.68 -0.99 2.59
N LEU A 217 -8.56 -1.50 2.07
CA LEU A 217 -7.27 -1.40 2.75
C LEU A 217 -6.66 -0.01 2.61
N ALA A 218 -6.96 0.69 1.51
CA ALA A 218 -6.57 2.08 1.31
C ALA A 218 -7.58 3.03 1.95
N GLU A 219 -7.10 4.20 2.38
CA GLU A 219 -7.83 5.21 3.13
C GLU A 219 -7.98 6.51 2.35
N GLY A 220 -9.01 7.29 2.69
CA GLY A 220 -9.30 8.60 2.11
C GLY A 220 -10.51 8.61 1.20
N THR A 221 -11.08 9.80 1.00
CA THR A 221 -12.29 10.01 0.19
C THR A 221 -12.14 9.55 -1.26
N ILE A 222 -10.91 9.43 -1.78
CA ILE A 222 -10.61 8.86 -3.09
C ILE A 222 -11.12 7.42 -3.24
N MET A 223 -11.29 6.68 -2.12
CA MET A 223 -11.79 5.31 -2.11
C MET A 223 -13.31 5.22 -2.19
N ASN A 224 -14.04 6.33 -2.03
CA ASN A 224 -15.49 6.35 -2.16
C ASN A 224 -15.86 6.18 -3.64
N SER A 225 -16.58 5.10 -3.93
CA SER A 225 -17.13 4.81 -5.25
C SER A 225 -18.66 4.88 -5.23
N THR A 226 -19.21 5.83 -4.46
CA THR A 226 -20.65 6.06 -4.32
C THR A 226 -21.25 6.66 -5.58
N GLY A 227 -22.56 6.55 -5.71
CA GLY A 227 -23.34 7.08 -6.82
C GLY A 227 -24.06 5.99 -7.61
N PRO A 228 -25.10 6.34 -8.33
CA PRO A 228 -25.82 5.41 -9.19
C PRO A 228 -24.95 4.96 -10.36
N GLU A 229 -25.27 3.81 -10.92
CA GLU A 229 -24.78 3.43 -12.24
C GLU A 229 -25.49 4.25 -13.31
N GLY A 230 -24.68 4.90 -14.15
CA GLY A 230 -25.21 5.58 -15.33
C GLY A 230 -25.70 4.59 -16.42
N ALA A 231 -26.22 5.10 -17.52
CA ALA A 231 -26.72 4.29 -18.64
C ALA A 231 -25.71 3.27 -19.22
N THR A 232 -24.42 3.51 -19.00
CA THR A 232 -23.33 2.65 -19.44
C THR A 232 -22.94 1.59 -18.40
N GLY A 233 -23.54 1.61 -17.20
CA GLY A 233 -23.16 0.76 -16.05
C GLY A 233 -21.87 1.21 -15.36
N ALA A 234 -21.38 2.43 -15.62
CA ALA A 234 -20.29 3.06 -14.88
C ALA A 234 -20.86 3.82 -13.69
N LEU A 235 -20.12 3.83 -12.57
CA LEU A 235 -20.47 4.64 -11.39
C LEU A 235 -20.11 6.11 -11.64
N ASP A 236 -20.92 7.03 -11.13
CA ASP A 236 -20.66 8.48 -11.26
C ASP A 236 -19.33 8.89 -10.62
N SER A 237 -19.00 8.34 -9.46
CA SER A 237 -17.73 8.60 -8.77
C SER A 237 -16.67 7.52 -9.00
N GLY A 238 -16.88 6.66 -9.99
CA GLY A 238 -15.94 5.60 -10.34
C GLY A 238 -14.65 6.16 -10.94
N SER A 239 -13.50 5.74 -10.38
CA SER A 239 -12.17 6.15 -10.84
C SER A 239 -11.24 4.94 -10.97
N ALA A 240 -10.06 5.17 -11.56
CA ALA A 240 -9.00 4.15 -11.59
C ALA A 240 -8.42 3.87 -10.18
N ASN A 241 -8.62 4.76 -9.23
CA ASN A 241 -8.07 4.67 -7.89
C ASN A 241 -9.00 3.98 -6.89
N ASN A 242 -10.32 3.98 -7.12
CA ASN A 242 -11.28 3.31 -6.25
C ASN A 242 -11.75 1.97 -6.81
N ILE A 243 -12.55 1.26 -6.03
CA ILE A 243 -13.00 -0.09 -6.32
C ILE A 243 -14.51 -0.21 -6.09
N ARG A 244 -15.09 -1.27 -6.66
CA ARG A 244 -16.45 -1.72 -6.40
C ARG A 244 -16.46 -3.23 -6.15
N TRP A 245 -17.51 -3.74 -5.51
CA TRP A 245 -17.65 -5.15 -5.23
C TRP A 245 -18.84 -5.77 -5.96
N GLU A 246 -18.78 -7.07 -6.16
CA GLU A 246 -19.86 -7.86 -6.77
C GLU A 246 -19.94 -9.23 -6.13
N ILE A 247 -21.17 -9.70 -5.86
CA ILE A 247 -21.44 -11.08 -5.47
C ILE A 247 -21.93 -11.83 -6.71
N VAL A 248 -21.29 -12.95 -6.99
CA VAL A 248 -21.65 -13.81 -8.12
C VAL A 248 -21.76 -15.27 -7.68
N ASN A 249 -22.50 -16.05 -8.47
CA ASN A 249 -22.68 -17.49 -8.25
C ASN A 249 -23.15 -17.86 -6.83
N PRO A 250 -24.21 -17.22 -6.28
CA PRO A 250 -24.78 -17.67 -5.02
C PRO A 250 -25.35 -19.09 -5.18
N ASN A 251 -25.02 -19.94 -4.22
CA ASN A 251 -25.47 -21.31 -4.20
C ASN A 251 -26.08 -21.64 -2.82
N THR A 252 -27.39 -21.60 -2.72
CA THR A 252 -28.11 -21.86 -1.48
C THR A 252 -28.09 -23.33 -1.09
N ASP A 253 -27.88 -24.26 -2.05
CA ASP A 253 -27.78 -25.70 -1.76
C ASP A 253 -26.45 -26.03 -1.07
N GLN A 254 -25.39 -25.29 -1.39
CA GLN A 254 -24.07 -25.49 -0.83
C GLN A 254 -23.69 -24.45 0.27
N GLY A 255 -24.49 -23.40 0.45
CA GLY A 255 -24.18 -22.32 1.39
C GLY A 255 -22.98 -21.47 0.98
N THR A 256 -22.70 -21.36 -0.33
CA THR A 256 -21.53 -20.68 -0.87
C THR A 256 -21.88 -19.60 -1.87
N PHE A 257 -20.95 -18.67 -2.06
CA PHE A 257 -21.02 -17.59 -3.05
C PHE A 257 -19.61 -17.15 -3.45
N SER A 258 -19.48 -16.28 -4.42
CA SER A 258 -18.19 -15.73 -4.81
C SER A 258 -18.19 -14.21 -4.67
N VAL A 259 -17.08 -13.64 -4.18
CA VAL A 259 -16.86 -12.19 -4.05
C VAL A 259 -15.87 -11.76 -5.11
N VAL A 260 -16.24 -10.75 -5.89
CA VAL A 260 -15.42 -10.17 -6.94
C VAL A 260 -15.15 -8.71 -6.60
N ILE A 261 -13.90 -8.32 -6.63
CA ILE A 261 -13.46 -6.93 -6.49
C ILE A 261 -13.14 -6.40 -7.89
N ARG A 262 -13.75 -5.30 -8.25
CA ARG A 262 -13.66 -4.68 -9.57
C ARG A 262 -13.12 -3.26 -9.47
N GLN A 263 -12.53 -2.75 -10.54
CA GLN A 263 -12.11 -1.35 -10.62
C GLN A 263 -13.33 -0.43 -10.62
N GLY A 264 -13.23 0.71 -9.93
CA GLY A 264 -14.37 1.61 -9.72
C GLY A 264 -14.94 2.24 -10.99
N ASN A 265 -14.09 2.54 -11.98
CA ASN A 265 -14.51 3.13 -13.27
C ASN A 265 -14.85 2.10 -14.35
N ASP A 266 -14.95 0.83 -14.00
CA ASP A 266 -15.37 -0.20 -14.95
C ASP A 266 -16.87 -0.05 -15.30
N ARG A 267 -17.30 -0.84 -16.27
CA ARG A 267 -18.70 -0.86 -16.74
C ARG A 267 -19.29 -2.23 -16.57
N THR A 268 -20.59 -2.31 -16.31
CA THR A 268 -21.28 -3.60 -16.15
C THR A 268 -21.12 -4.51 -17.38
N LYS A 269 -21.03 -3.94 -18.59
CA LYS A 269 -20.79 -4.68 -19.84
C LYS A 269 -19.32 -4.96 -20.16
N SER A 270 -18.38 -4.29 -19.45
CA SER A 270 -16.94 -4.45 -19.64
C SER A 270 -16.26 -4.35 -18.27
N LYS A 271 -16.31 -5.47 -17.55
CA LYS A 271 -15.82 -5.55 -16.17
C LYS A 271 -14.29 -5.64 -16.12
N SER A 272 -13.67 -4.81 -15.28
CA SER A 272 -12.25 -4.88 -14.93
C SER A 272 -12.12 -5.54 -13.57
N VAL A 273 -11.93 -6.85 -13.57
CA VAL A 273 -11.81 -7.66 -12.35
C VAL A 273 -10.39 -7.56 -11.82
N LEU A 274 -10.25 -7.16 -10.55
CA LEU A 274 -8.98 -7.06 -9.83
C LEU A 274 -8.70 -8.34 -9.03
N GLU A 275 -9.71 -8.85 -8.30
CA GLU A 275 -9.59 -10.06 -7.50
C GLU A 275 -10.93 -10.84 -7.51
N THR A 276 -10.83 -12.16 -7.36
CA THR A 276 -12.00 -13.05 -7.26
C THR A 276 -11.77 -14.09 -6.16
N PHE A 277 -12.70 -14.15 -5.21
CA PHE A 277 -12.72 -15.14 -4.14
C PHE A 277 -13.91 -16.07 -4.38
N THR A 278 -13.63 -17.29 -4.85
CA THR A 278 -14.65 -18.25 -5.25
C THR A 278 -15.08 -19.15 -4.11
N ASN A 279 -16.37 -19.54 -4.12
CA ASN A 279 -16.93 -20.52 -3.20
C ASN A 279 -16.70 -20.23 -1.71
N VAL A 280 -16.76 -18.96 -1.33
CA VAL A 280 -16.68 -18.57 0.09
C VAL A 280 -17.98 -18.86 0.82
N SER A 281 -17.89 -19.09 2.13
CA SER A 281 -19.03 -19.41 3.00
C SER A 281 -19.13 -18.46 4.18
N LEU A 282 -20.27 -18.49 4.87
CA LEU A 282 -20.50 -17.75 6.12
C LEU A 282 -20.33 -18.63 7.37
N ASP A 283 -19.88 -19.88 7.20
CA ASP A 283 -19.60 -20.78 8.33
C ASP A 283 -18.20 -20.50 8.91
N PRO A 284 -18.08 -20.00 10.15
CA PRO A 284 -16.78 -19.72 10.77
C PRO A 284 -15.88 -20.95 10.94
N LYS A 285 -16.45 -22.16 10.93
CA LYS A 285 -15.68 -23.40 11.07
C LYS A 285 -15.15 -23.92 9.74
N ALA A 286 -15.70 -23.47 8.62
CA ALA A 286 -15.30 -23.91 7.30
C ALA A 286 -13.94 -23.32 6.89
N SER A 287 -13.18 -24.09 6.10
CA SER A 287 -11.89 -23.63 5.55
C SER A 287 -12.06 -22.45 4.56
N ASN A 288 -13.22 -22.42 3.89
CA ASN A 288 -13.61 -21.35 2.95
C ASN A 288 -14.43 -20.21 3.59
N TYR A 289 -14.34 -20.04 4.92
CA TYR A 289 -14.98 -18.92 5.60
C TYR A 289 -14.53 -17.57 5.01
N VAL A 290 -15.47 -16.69 4.69
CA VAL A 290 -15.23 -15.43 3.97
C VAL A 290 -14.12 -14.58 4.60
N ALA A 291 -14.13 -14.45 5.94
CA ALA A 291 -13.09 -13.68 6.64
C ALA A 291 -11.72 -14.38 6.63
N ARG A 292 -11.67 -15.71 6.52
CA ARG A 292 -10.43 -16.47 6.40
C ARG A 292 -9.83 -16.37 5.00
N VAL A 293 -10.69 -16.40 3.97
CA VAL A 293 -10.25 -16.40 2.57
C VAL A 293 -9.84 -15.01 2.11
N ILE A 294 -10.57 -13.96 2.49
CA ILE A 294 -10.28 -12.57 2.12
C ILE A 294 -9.26 -11.95 3.08
N GLY A 295 -9.40 -12.23 4.38
CA GLY A 295 -8.68 -11.61 5.47
C GLY A 295 -9.54 -10.61 6.25
N ASP A 296 -9.22 -10.42 7.53
CA ASP A 296 -9.91 -9.46 8.41
C ASP A 296 -8.94 -8.58 9.20
N GLN A 297 -7.63 -8.75 9.01
CA GLN A 297 -6.63 -8.02 9.77
C GLN A 297 -6.55 -6.56 9.34
N THR A 298 -6.31 -5.70 10.32
CA THR A 298 -5.95 -4.30 10.11
C THR A 298 -4.82 -3.91 11.05
N GLN A 299 -3.95 -3.04 10.57
CA GLN A 299 -2.90 -2.41 11.36
C GLN A 299 -3.29 -0.97 11.67
N THR A 300 -3.02 -0.55 12.88
CA THR A 300 -3.29 0.82 13.35
C THR A 300 -2.03 1.35 14.02
N LEU A 301 -1.67 2.60 13.71
CA LEU A 301 -0.58 3.29 14.38
C LEU A 301 -0.99 3.66 15.81
N MET A 302 -0.26 3.15 16.76
CA MET A 302 -0.41 3.48 18.19
C MET A 302 0.73 4.38 18.66
N GLY A 303 0.46 5.24 19.63
CA GLY A 303 1.47 6.17 20.14
C GLY A 303 1.85 7.28 19.16
N ALA A 304 0.96 7.68 18.26
CA ALA A 304 1.16 8.84 17.38
C ALA A 304 1.54 10.08 18.18
N GLY A 305 2.49 10.88 17.66
CA GLY A 305 3.04 12.05 18.34
C GLY A 305 4.09 11.74 19.43
N THR A 306 4.42 10.48 19.67
CA THR A 306 5.49 10.06 20.60
C THR A 306 6.79 9.72 19.87
N ALA A 307 7.87 9.53 20.62
CA ALA A 307 9.16 9.10 20.06
C ALA A 307 9.19 7.63 19.63
N ASN A 308 8.27 6.80 20.14
CA ASN A 308 8.23 5.35 19.89
C ASN A 308 6.83 4.91 19.50
N PRO A 309 6.31 5.31 18.34
CA PRO A 309 5.07 4.78 17.81
C PRO A 309 5.28 3.31 17.37
N TYR A 310 4.21 2.53 17.40
CA TYR A 310 4.24 1.14 16.96
C TYR A 310 2.94 0.76 16.24
N LEU A 311 2.99 -0.33 15.47
CA LEU A 311 1.81 -0.85 14.78
C LEU A 311 1.13 -1.93 15.61
N GLN A 312 -0.16 -1.76 15.86
CA GLN A 312 -1.00 -2.78 16.46
C GLN A 312 -1.82 -3.47 15.37
N THR A 313 -1.65 -4.78 15.25
CA THR A 313 -2.46 -5.61 14.36
C THR A 313 -3.67 -6.16 15.11
N THR A 314 -4.85 -6.01 14.53
CA THR A 314 -6.11 -6.58 15.02
C THR A 314 -6.75 -7.42 13.91
N GLY A 315 -7.58 -8.40 14.28
CA GLY A 315 -8.16 -9.38 13.36
C GLY A 315 -7.56 -10.78 13.57
N SER A 316 -8.23 -11.79 13.04
CA SER A 316 -7.86 -13.20 13.24
C SER A 316 -7.16 -13.82 12.03
N TYR A 317 -7.46 -13.32 10.84
CA TYR A 317 -7.00 -13.92 9.59
C TYR A 317 -6.18 -12.93 8.78
N PRO A 318 -4.95 -13.30 8.35
CA PRO A 318 -4.12 -12.47 7.48
C PRO A 318 -4.86 -12.08 6.19
N ASN A 319 -4.62 -10.87 5.72
CA ASN A 319 -5.23 -10.40 4.48
C ASN A 319 -4.60 -11.09 3.26
N ALA A 320 -5.42 -11.86 2.54
CA ALA A 320 -5.06 -12.40 1.24
C ALA A 320 -5.38 -11.39 0.12
N SER A 321 -6.44 -10.57 0.31
CA SER A 321 -6.76 -9.47 -0.59
C SER A 321 -5.76 -8.32 -0.44
N ARG A 322 -5.43 -7.68 -1.58
CA ARG A 322 -4.64 -6.44 -1.64
C ARG A 322 -5.50 -5.18 -1.56
N PHE A 323 -6.81 -5.29 -1.73
CA PHE A 323 -7.72 -4.16 -1.86
C PHE A 323 -8.70 -4.03 -0.72
N VAL A 324 -9.16 -5.14 -0.16
CA VAL A 324 -10.21 -5.15 0.86
C VAL A 324 -9.90 -6.11 2.01
N ARG A 325 -10.60 -5.91 3.12
CA ARG A 325 -10.69 -6.87 4.22
C ARG A 325 -12.15 -7.06 4.61
N VAL A 326 -12.46 -8.14 5.29
CA VAL A 326 -13.77 -8.32 5.92
C VAL A 326 -13.77 -7.57 7.25
N LYS A 327 -14.50 -6.45 7.32
CA LYS A 327 -14.62 -5.65 8.55
C LYS A 327 -15.42 -6.39 9.60
N GLN A 328 -16.54 -6.98 9.18
CA GLN A 328 -17.49 -7.66 10.07
C GLN A 328 -18.34 -8.65 9.29
N VAL A 329 -18.60 -9.80 9.90
CA VAL A 329 -19.63 -10.76 9.43
C VAL A 329 -20.79 -10.74 10.42
N ASN A 330 -21.91 -10.18 10.00
CA ASN A 330 -23.10 -9.98 10.84
C ASN A 330 -23.95 -11.24 10.92
N VAL A 331 -24.00 -12.01 9.82
CA VAL A 331 -24.80 -13.25 9.74
C VAL A 331 -23.84 -14.41 9.55
N LYS A 332 -23.93 -15.40 10.44
CA LYS A 332 -23.11 -16.61 10.41
C LYS A 332 -24.02 -17.82 10.21
N THR A 333 -23.55 -18.80 9.43
CA THR A 333 -24.30 -20.03 9.12
C THR A 333 -23.54 -21.28 9.60
N PRO A 334 -23.32 -21.44 10.93
CA PRO A 334 -22.55 -22.55 11.46
C PRO A 334 -23.26 -23.88 11.19
N ASP A 335 -22.48 -24.87 10.73
CA ASP A 335 -23.03 -26.20 10.36
C ASP A 335 -24.21 -26.04 9.41
N TYR A 336 -23.97 -25.54 8.18
CA TYR A 336 -24.97 -25.15 7.19
C TYR A 336 -26.00 -26.28 6.88
N PHE A 337 -25.56 -27.51 6.95
CA PHE A 337 -26.38 -28.68 6.69
C PHE A 337 -26.96 -29.29 7.97
N ASP A 338 -28.12 -29.94 7.85
CA ASP A 338 -28.65 -30.78 8.90
C ASP A 338 -27.96 -32.17 8.89
N ASN A 339 -28.37 -33.04 9.82
CA ASN A 339 -27.81 -34.41 9.92
C ASN A 339 -28.12 -35.31 8.73
N SER A 340 -29.06 -34.92 7.86
CA SER A 340 -29.43 -35.62 6.62
C SER A 340 -28.71 -35.08 5.39
N GLY A 341 -27.87 -34.03 5.57
CA GLY A 341 -27.13 -33.36 4.48
C GLY A 341 -27.99 -32.35 3.70
N VAL A 342 -29.14 -31.95 4.24
CA VAL A 342 -30.00 -30.94 3.62
C VAL A 342 -29.67 -29.57 4.19
N ALA A 343 -29.64 -28.54 3.33
CA ALA A 343 -29.41 -27.15 3.75
C ALA A 343 -30.50 -26.70 4.73
N LYS A 344 -30.09 -26.13 5.88
CA LYS A 344 -31.04 -25.63 6.87
C LYS A 344 -31.76 -24.39 6.34
N THR A 345 -33.11 -24.45 6.29
CA THR A 345 -33.93 -23.34 5.80
C THR A 345 -33.69 -22.01 6.52
N ALA A 346 -33.31 -22.06 7.78
CA ALA A 346 -32.93 -20.87 8.55
C ALA A 346 -31.70 -20.13 7.99
N TYR A 347 -30.87 -20.79 7.18
CA TYR A 347 -29.62 -20.23 6.64
C TYR A 347 -29.69 -19.93 5.14
N THR A 348 -30.57 -20.58 4.39
CA THR A 348 -30.66 -20.39 2.93
C THR A 348 -30.96 -18.97 2.54
N ALA A 349 -31.84 -18.26 3.27
CA ALA A 349 -32.16 -16.87 3.05
C ALA A 349 -30.99 -15.90 3.45
N SER A 350 -30.01 -16.40 4.20
CA SER A 350 -28.85 -15.62 4.64
C SER A 350 -27.70 -15.64 3.62
N ILE A 351 -27.78 -16.46 2.57
CA ILE A 351 -26.76 -16.44 1.51
C ILE A 351 -26.94 -15.17 0.68
N PRO A 352 -25.86 -14.40 0.41
CA PRO A 352 -25.98 -13.21 -0.41
C PRO A 352 -26.53 -13.50 -1.79
N THR A 353 -27.42 -12.64 -2.28
CA THR A 353 -27.91 -12.71 -3.67
C THR A 353 -26.87 -12.16 -4.64
N ALA A 354 -27.01 -12.49 -5.94
CA ALA A 354 -26.18 -11.90 -6.98
C ALA A 354 -26.47 -10.40 -7.07
N GLN A 355 -25.47 -9.58 -6.73
CA GLN A 355 -25.59 -8.13 -6.64
C GLN A 355 -24.24 -7.46 -6.79
N SER A 356 -24.23 -6.18 -7.12
CA SER A 356 -23.03 -5.35 -7.10
C SER A 356 -23.25 -4.15 -6.19
N GLY A 357 -22.14 -3.60 -5.67
CA GLY A 357 -22.23 -2.46 -4.77
C GLY A 357 -20.95 -1.63 -4.79
N THR A 358 -21.01 -0.58 -4.01
CA THR A 358 -20.05 0.51 -3.93
C THR A 358 -19.36 0.53 -2.57
N PHE A 359 -18.34 1.38 -2.44
CA PHE A 359 -17.69 1.70 -1.18
C PHE A 359 -17.94 3.17 -0.83
N GLY A 360 -18.13 3.48 0.45
CA GLY A 360 -18.43 4.83 0.91
C GLY A 360 -17.93 5.07 2.34
N ASP A 361 -18.27 6.24 2.86
CA ASP A 361 -17.99 6.68 4.25
C ASP A 361 -16.52 6.86 4.61
N ALA A 362 -15.60 6.81 3.61
CA ALA A 362 -14.21 7.17 3.86
C ALA A 362 -14.05 8.69 4.02
N VAL A 363 -13.19 9.07 4.97
CA VAL A 363 -12.80 10.47 5.24
C VAL A 363 -11.33 10.67 4.91
N GLY A 364 -10.95 11.91 4.68
CA GLY A 364 -9.58 12.33 4.39
C GLY A 364 -9.40 12.69 2.92
N ASN A 365 -9.22 13.99 2.66
CA ASN A 365 -8.97 14.52 1.33
C ASN A 365 -7.48 14.64 1.06
N ILE A 366 -7.09 14.29 -0.15
CA ILE A 366 -5.76 14.61 -0.66
C ILE A 366 -5.75 16.10 -0.96
N LEU A 367 -4.84 16.80 -0.29
CA LEU A 367 -4.62 18.22 -0.52
C LEU A 367 -3.43 18.40 -1.46
N THR A 368 -3.63 19.17 -2.52
CA THR A 368 -2.56 19.55 -3.43
C THR A 368 -2.71 20.99 -3.85
N GLY A 369 -1.58 21.60 -4.14
CA GLY A 369 -1.56 22.85 -4.89
C GLY A 369 -1.79 22.61 -6.38
N THR A 370 -1.95 23.66 -7.12
CA THR A 370 -1.96 23.67 -8.59
C THR A 370 -0.60 24.14 -9.10
N GLY A 371 -0.13 23.62 -10.24
CA GLY A 371 1.10 24.04 -10.90
C GLY A 371 2.28 23.07 -10.73
N ASN A 372 3.49 23.59 -10.85
CA ASN A 372 4.70 22.78 -10.73
C ASN A 372 4.99 22.39 -9.28
N TYR A 373 5.75 21.31 -9.06
CA TYR A 373 6.09 20.85 -7.70
C TYR A 373 6.77 21.94 -6.86
N TYR A 374 7.64 22.75 -7.44
CA TYR A 374 8.34 23.81 -6.72
C TYR A 374 7.40 24.93 -6.24
N ASP A 375 6.24 25.11 -6.86
CA ASP A 375 5.21 26.05 -6.41
C ASP A 375 4.44 25.52 -5.19
N ASN A 376 4.44 24.19 -5.01
CA ASN A 376 3.77 23.48 -3.92
C ASN A 376 4.75 23.07 -2.80
N ILE A 377 5.97 23.61 -2.79
CA ILE A 377 6.96 23.36 -1.75
C ILE A 377 7.44 24.71 -1.20
N SER A 378 7.06 24.99 0.03
CA SER A 378 7.40 26.21 0.75
C SER A 378 7.66 25.87 2.22
N ASN A 379 7.89 26.90 3.03
CA ASN A 379 8.05 26.69 4.49
C ASN A 379 6.80 26.09 5.16
N SER A 380 5.60 26.25 4.59
CA SER A 380 4.33 25.79 5.18
C SER A 380 3.65 24.69 4.38
N ASP A 381 4.21 24.31 3.25
CA ASP A 381 3.60 23.34 2.34
C ASP A 381 4.65 22.45 1.67
N SER A 382 4.40 21.15 1.64
CA SER A 382 5.11 20.18 0.82
C SER A 382 4.07 19.25 0.18
N GLN A 383 3.61 19.61 -1.02
CA GLN A 383 2.61 18.86 -1.77
C GLN A 383 1.31 18.68 -0.97
N GLY A 384 0.84 19.73 -0.29
CA GLY A 384 -0.35 19.73 0.57
C GLY A 384 -0.13 19.26 2.01
N LEU A 385 1.12 19.00 2.42
CA LEU A 385 1.48 18.58 3.76
C LEU A 385 2.38 19.61 4.44
N VAL A 386 2.35 19.64 5.77
CA VAL A 386 3.34 20.34 6.58
C VAL A 386 4.44 19.38 7.03
N GLY A 387 5.65 19.89 7.26
CA GLY A 387 6.78 19.05 7.67
C GLY A 387 6.51 18.18 8.89
N GLY A 388 5.75 18.68 9.87
CA GLY A 388 5.36 17.92 11.07
C GLY A 388 4.56 16.64 10.82
N ASN A 389 3.86 16.52 9.68
CA ASN A 389 3.13 15.31 9.33
C ASN A 389 4.03 14.08 9.11
N TYR A 390 5.32 14.30 8.82
CA TYR A 390 6.27 13.23 8.56
C TYR A 390 6.85 12.60 9.84
N THR A 391 6.70 13.25 11.00
CA THR A 391 7.39 12.88 12.24
C THR A 391 7.03 11.47 12.70
N ASP A 392 5.76 11.10 12.66
CA ASP A 392 5.32 9.77 13.08
C ASP A 392 5.89 8.66 12.20
N ALA A 393 5.94 8.89 10.88
CA ALA A 393 6.53 7.96 9.94
C ALA A 393 8.05 7.80 10.18
N PHE A 394 8.75 8.89 10.45
CA PHE A 394 10.19 8.86 10.77
C PHE A 394 10.47 8.13 12.07
N ASN A 395 9.66 8.34 13.10
CA ASN A 395 9.81 7.68 14.39
C ASN A 395 9.45 6.19 14.30
N LEU A 396 8.41 5.82 13.54
CA LEU A 396 8.05 4.43 13.31
C LEU A 396 9.17 3.66 12.60
N LEU A 397 9.74 4.27 11.56
CA LEU A 397 10.85 3.69 10.81
C LEU A 397 12.20 3.73 11.56
N ALA A 398 12.26 4.36 12.74
CA ALA A 398 13.43 4.31 13.62
C ALA A 398 13.63 2.91 14.22
N ASN A 399 12.60 2.08 14.29
CA ASN A 399 12.72 0.71 14.80
C ASN A 399 13.40 -0.20 13.77
N LYS A 400 14.67 -0.56 14.01
CA LYS A 400 15.47 -1.43 13.15
C LYS A 400 15.06 -2.92 13.23
N ASP A 401 14.34 -3.31 14.27
CA ASP A 401 13.94 -4.70 14.47
C ASP A 401 12.73 -5.05 13.59
N ASP A 402 11.86 -4.07 13.32
CA ASP A 402 10.70 -4.23 12.44
C ASP A 402 11.00 -3.92 10.97
N TYR A 403 11.85 -2.91 10.71
CA TYR A 403 12.13 -2.42 9.35
C TYR A 403 13.62 -2.33 9.08
N ARG A 404 14.08 -2.99 8.02
CA ARG A 404 15.47 -2.91 7.54
C ARG A 404 15.49 -2.29 6.14
N TYR A 405 16.29 -1.24 5.95
CA TYR A 405 16.50 -0.57 4.67
C TYR A 405 17.88 0.09 4.66
N ASN A 406 18.47 0.25 3.47
CA ASN A 406 19.83 0.78 3.32
C ASN A 406 19.83 2.28 2.99
N VAL A 407 18.75 2.79 2.41
CA VAL A 407 18.60 4.18 1.97
C VAL A 407 17.23 4.69 2.40
N ILE A 408 17.15 5.93 2.82
CA ILE A 408 15.88 6.58 3.16
C ILE A 408 15.83 7.98 2.55
N THR A 409 14.67 8.35 2.04
CA THR A 409 14.42 9.67 1.48
C THR A 409 12.97 10.11 1.70
N ALA A 410 12.77 11.42 1.79
CA ALA A 410 11.45 12.06 1.84
C ALA A 410 11.39 13.16 0.78
N PRO A 411 11.12 12.81 -0.50
CA PRO A 411 11.11 13.79 -1.58
C PRO A 411 10.08 14.88 -1.35
N GLY A 412 10.51 16.14 -1.49
CA GLY A 412 9.67 17.32 -1.23
C GLY A 412 9.89 17.97 0.14
N LEU A 413 10.62 17.34 1.06
CA LEU A 413 11.11 18.02 2.25
C LEU A 413 12.46 18.69 1.95
N ILE A 414 12.51 20.01 2.08
CA ILE A 414 13.68 20.82 1.77
C ILE A 414 14.24 21.44 3.06
N TYR A 415 15.49 21.18 3.38
CA TYR A 415 16.08 21.54 4.68
C TYR A 415 16.13 23.03 4.97
N GLU A 416 16.23 23.90 3.97
CA GLU A 416 16.21 25.36 4.21
C GLU A 416 14.89 25.88 4.76
N ASN A 417 13.80 25.13 4.57
CA ASN A 417 12.48 25.46 5.12
C ASN A 417 12.44 25.07 6.61
N ALA A 418 12.25 26.03 7.50
CA ALA A 418 12.36 25.81 8.95
C ALA A 418 11.40 24.72 9.47
N THR A 419 10.20 24.63 8.91
CA THR A 419 9.22 23.60 9.27
C THR A 419 9.58 22.20 8.77
N HIS A 420 10.39 22.11 7.69
CA HIS A 420 10.92 20.85 7.18
C HIS A 420 12.20 20.42 7.89
N ALA A 421 13.02 21.40 8.32
CA ALA A 421 14.27 21.13 9.01
C ALA A 421 14.07 20.35 10.32
N THR A 422 13.00 20.67 11.07
CA THR A 422 12.72 20.00 12.35
C THR A 422 12.51 18.48 12.18
N PRO A 423 11.58 17.98 11.35
CA PRO A 423 11.43 16.55 11.15
C PRO A 423 12.65 15.92 10.46
N LEU A 424 13.35 16.62 9.56
CA LEU A 424 14.57 16.12 8.95
C LEU A 424 15.71 15.93 9.97
N ASN A 425 15.84 16.81 10.96
CA ASN A 425 16.77 16.62 12.07
C ASN A 425 16.41 15.41 12.93
N THR A 426 15.11 15.17 13.16
CA THR A 426 14.64 13.96 13.83
C THR A 426 15.03 12.72 13.01
N LEU A 427 14.82 12.75 11.69
CA LEU A 427 15.22 11.66 10.82
C LEU A 427 16.74 11.40 10.87
N VAL A 428 17.57 12.46 10.83
CA VAL A 428 19.04 12.33 10.94
C VAL A 428 19.40 11.65 12.26
N SER A 429 18.85 12.12 13.39
CA SER A 429 19.12 11.53 14.71
C SER A 429 18.68 10.07 14.79
N ASN A 430 17.51 9.73 14.24
CA ASN A 430 16.99 8.38 14.21
C ASN A 430 17.91 7.44 13.41
N ILE A 431 18.39 7.88 12.25
CA ILE A 431 19.28 7.07 11.39
C ILE A 431 20.69 6.96 11.98
N GLU A 432 21.20 7.98 12.64
CA GLU A 432 22.46 7.88 13.39
C GLU A 432 22.39 6.86 14.51
N ASN A 433 21.29 6.86 15.26
CA ASN A 433 21.05 5.87 16.32
C ASN A 433 20.89 4.44 15.76
N ARG A 434 20.22 4.27 14.62
CA ARG A 434 20.10 2.98 13.94
C ARG A 434 21.46 2.48 13.41
N GLY A 435 22.17 3.35 12.70
CA GLY A 435 23.49 3.08 12.13
C GLY A 435 23.52 2.13 10.93
N ASP A 436 22.37 1.83 10.29
CA ASP A 436 22.18 0.84 9.22
C ASP A 436 21.60 1.39 7.92
N ALA A 437 21.42 2.71 7.80
CA ALA A 437 20.92 3.35 6.59
C ALA A 437 21.62 4.68 6.31
N ILE A 438 21.48 5.18 5.08
CA ILE A 438 21.92 6.52 4.66
C ILE A 438 20.72 7.35 4.20
N ILE A 439 20.70 8.64 4.58
CA ILE A 439 19.67 9.59 4.19
C ILE A 439 20.09 10.30 2.92
N VAL A 440 19.18 10.38 1.95
CA VAL A 440 19.29 11.29 0.80
C VAL A 440 18.34 12.45 1.03
N MET A 441 18.88 13.67 1.08
CA MET A 441 18.11 14.86 1.43
C MET A 441 18.36 16.02 0.47
N ASP A 442 17.39 16.93 0.39
CA ASP A 442 17.43 18.15 -0.40
C ASP A 442 17.64 19.37 0.50
N LEU A 443 18.56 20.25 0.09
CA LEU A 443 18.95 21.40 0.90
C LEU A 443 18.28 22.70 0.48
N LYS A 444 17.94 22.86 -0.81
CA LYS A 444 17.46 24.12 -1.40
C LYS A 444 16.20 23.97 -2.20
N ASN A 445 15.33 24.95 -2.11
CA ASN A 445 14.19 25.10 -3.00
C ASN A 445 14.66 25.29 -4.45
N TYR A 446 13.72 25.17 -5.39
CA TYR A 446 13.97 25.48 -6.81
C TYR A 446 14.53 26.89 -6.98
N ALA A 447 15.35 27.11 -7.99
CA ALA A 447 16.08 28.34 -8.25
C ALA A 447 17.09 28.78 -7.15
N GLY A 448 17.49 27.84 -6.29
CA GLY A 448 18.51 28.08 -5.27
C GLY A 448 19.89 28.43 -5.83
N THR A 449 20.78 28.96 -5.00
CA THR A 449 22.15 29.33 -5.40
C THR A 449 23.19 28.33 -4.88
N VAL A 450 24.37 28.26 -5.57
CA VAL A 450 25.51 27.44 -5.13
C VAL A 450 25.93 27.82 -3.71
N ALA A 451 26.08 29.11 -3.42
CA ALA A 451 26.42 29.59 -2.10
C ALA A 451 25.34 29.24 -1.05
N GLY A 452 24.07 29.38 -1.41
CA GLY A 452 22.97 28.98 -0.53
C GLY A 452 23.01 27.49 -0.19
N ALA A 453 23.27 26.61 -1.16
CA ALA A 453 23.37 25.18 -0.93
C ALA A 453 24.50 24.83 0.04
N THR A 454 25.69 25.42 -0.14
CA THR A 454 26.84 25.19 0.74
C THR A 454 26.66 25.78 2.14
N THR A 455 25.97 26.92 2.25
CA THR A 455 25.64 27.54 3.56
C THR A 455 24.66 26.63 4.34
N THR A 456 23.63 26.12 3.67
CA THR A 456 22.69 25.20 4.30
C THR A 456 23.37 23.88 4.70
N ALA A 457 24.25 23.33 3.85
CA ALA A 457 25.04 22.13 4.17
C ALA A 457 25.98 22.32 5.37
N ALA A 458 26.51 23.55 5.59
CA ALA A 458 27.41 23.85 6.70
C ALA A 458 26.74 23.72 8.08
N SER A 459 25.41 23.86 8.15
CA SER A 459 24.65 23.68 9.40
C SER A 459 24.42 22.21 9.79
N LEU A 460 24.79 21.27 8.91
CA LEU A 460 24.63 19.84 9.11
C LEU A 460 25.99 19.16 9.32
N ASP A 461 26.04 18.22 10.26
CA ASP A 461 27.20 17.37 10.50
C ASP A 461 26.77 15.92 10.72
N SER A 462 26.68 15.15 9.65
CA SER A 462 26.33 13.74 9.74
C SER A 462 26.99 12.93 8.62
N SER A 463 27.59 11.82 8.98
CA SER A 463 28.12 10.86 8.02
C SER A 463 27.04 9.94 7.45
N TYR A 464 25.82 9.95 8.03
CA TYR A 464 24.68 9.16 7.58
C TYR A 464 23.75 9.95 6.65
N ALA A 465 24.09 11.18 6.27
CA ALA A 465 23.31 11.97 5.34
C ALA A 465 24.16 12.42 4.15
N ALA A 466 23.56 12.45 2.97
CA ALA A 466 24.15 12.94 1.73
C ALA A 466 23.16 13.87 1.03
N ALA A 467 23.66 14.99 0.50
CA ALA A 467 22.84 15.96 -0.21
C ALA A 467 23.33 16.16 -1.63
N TYR A 468 22.41 16.39 -2.55
CA TYR A 468 22.64 16.55 -3.97
C TYR A 468 22.00 17.82 -4.49
N TRP A 469 22.59 18.46 -5.49
CA TRP A 469 22.10 19.69 -6.10
C TRP A 469 22.60 19.81 -7.55
N PRO A 470 21.85 20.40 -8.51
CA PRO A 470 20.57 21.09 -8.39
C PRO A 470 19.33 20.21 -8.63
N TRP A 471 18.15 20.85 -8.78
CA TRP A 471 16.92 20.21 -9.21
C TRP A 471 17.04 19.67 -10.64
N LEU A 472 16.20 18.68 -10.95
CA LEU A 472 16.26 17.90 -12.19
C LEU A 472 14.93 17.94 -12.92
N GLN A 473 14.96 18.02 -14.25
CA GLN A 473 13.76 17.90 -15.07
C GLN A 473 13.63 16.46 -15.58
N VAL A 474 12.50 15.86 -15.31
CA VAL A 474 12.19 14.49 -15.72
C VAL A 474 10.85 14.45 -16.43
N THR A 475 10.61 13.38 -17.17
CA THR A 475 9.26 13.09 -17.67
C THR A 475 8.53 12.29 -16.58
N ASP A 476 7.38 12.79 -16.17
CA ASP A 476 6.49 12.05 -15.28
C ASP A 476 6.00 10.78 -16.01
N PRO A 477 6.19 9.59 -15.44
CA PRO A 477 5.86 8.33 -16.09
C PRO A 477 4.35 8.16 -16.34
N ASP A 478 3.52 8.78 -15.53
CA ASP A 478 2.07 8.56 -15.53
C ASP A 478 1.33 9.62 -16.37
N SER A 479 1.66 10.91 -16.20
CA SER A 479 1.05 12.01 -16.98
C SER A 479 1.79 12.33 -18.29
N GLY A 480 3.05 11.86 -18.42
CA GLY A 480 3.89 12.17 -19.59
C GLY A 480 4.40 13.61 -19.64
N GLN A 481 4.11 14.44 -18.65
CA GLN A 481 4.53 15.84 -18.59
C GLN A 481 5.99 15.99 -18.15
N LEU A 482 6.61 17.09 -18.56
CA LEU A 482 7.95 17.45 -18.08
C LEU A 482 7.84 18.23 -16.78
N VAL A 483 8.41 17.67 -15.71
CA VAL A 483 8.30 18.22 -14.35
C VAL A 483 9.68 18.42 -13.73
N TRP A 484 9.81 19.44 -12.87
CA TRP A 484 11.00 19.68 -12.08
C TRP A 484 10.87 18.99 -10.72
N VAL A 485 11.85 18.15 -10.39
CA VAL A 485 11.89 17.39 -9.15
C VAL A 485 13.17 17.65 -8.37
N PRO A 486 13.14 17.61 -7.04
CA PRO A 486 14.35 17.68 -6.21
C PRO A 486 15.23 16.45 -6.43
N ALA A 487 16.52 16.59 -6.19
CA ALA A 487 17.50 15.55 -6.48
C ALA A 487 17.22 14.23 -5.72
N SER A 488 16.70 14.31 -4.49
CA SER A 488 16.38 13.15 -3.67
C SER A 488 15.38 12.18 -4.33
N THR A 489 14.56 12.67 -5.26
CA THR A 489 13.63 11.85 -6.06
C THR A 489 14.36 10.84 -6.96
N MET A 490 15.55 11.20 -7.44
CA MET A 490 16.29 10.42 -8.45
C MET A 490 17.44 9.59 -7.86
N ILE A 491 18.05 10.04 -6.77
CA ILE A 491 19.27 9.45 -6.21
C ILE A 491 19.09 8.00 -5.69
N PRO A 492 17.97 7.61 -5.06
CA PRO A 492 17.77 6.20 -4.70
C PRO A 492 17.88 5.24 -5.89
N GLY A 493 17.44 5.68 -7.08
CA GLY A 493 17.62 4.94 -8.32
C GLY A 493 19.09 4.83 -8.74
N VAL A 494 19.89 5.87 -8.54
CA VAL A 494 21.34 5.81 -8.81
C VAL A 494 22.01 4.78 -7.88
N TYR A 495 21.63 4.75 -6.61
CA TYR A 495 22.15 3.77 -5.66
C TYR A 495 21.74 2.34 -6.05
N ALA A 496 20.47 2.14 -6.43
CA ALA A 496 19.99 0.85 -6.90
C ALA A 496 20.74 0.37 -8.16
N ASN A 497 20.98 1.27 -9.12
CA ASN A 497 21.77 0.93 -10.31
C ASN A 497 23.24 0.59 -9.97
N ASN A 498 23.85 1.33 -9.03
CA ASN A 498 25.18 1.03 -8.55
C ASN A 498 25.25 -0.37 -7.92
N ASP A 499 24.28 -0.71 -7.07
CA ASP A 499 24.23 -1.99 -6.37
C ASP A 499 23.98 -3.16 -7.33
N ARG A 500 23.19 -2.93 -8.37
CA ARG A 500 22.93 -3.93 -9.42
C ARG A 500 24.11 -4.16 -10.34
N THR A 501 24.86 -3.10 -10.70
CA THR A 501 25.95 -3.18 -11.70
C THR A 501 27.32 -3.41 -11.09
N SER A 502 27.46 -3.13 -9.81
CA SER A 502 28.68 -3.24 -9.03
C SER A 502 28.35 -3.75 -7.63
N GLU A 503 28.85 -3.10 -6.61
CA GLU A 503 28.58 -3.41 -5.21
C GLU A 503 28.24 -2.12 -4.44
N ALA A 504 27.61 -2.24 -3.28
CA ALA A 504 27.18 -1.09 -2.47
C ALA A 504 28.34 -0.15 -2.07
N TRP A 505 29.55 -0.67 -1.98
CA TRP A 505 30.76 0.08 -1.62
C TRP A 505 31.51 0.73 -2.81
N PHE A 506 31.00 0.61 -4.01
CA PHE A 506 31.50 1.42 -5.12
C PHE A 506 30.86 2.80 -5.09
N ALA A 507 31.59 3.79 -5.61
CA ALA A 507 31.09 5.16 -5.67
C ALA A 507 29.86 5.28 -6.59
N PRO A 508 28.69 5.71 -6.09
CA PRO A 508 27.50 5.93 -6.91
C PRO A 508 27.59 7.29 -7.62
N ALA A 509 28.69 7.51 -8.30
CA ALA A 509 29.03 8.77 -8.97
C ALA A 509 29.92 8.53 -10.18
N GLY A 510 30.11 9.56 -11.01
CA GLY A 510 30.90 9.50 -12.22
C GLY A 510 30.14 8.95 -13.42
N ILE A 511 30.79 8.96 -14.58
CA ILE A 511 30.17 8.69 -15.87
C ILE A 511 29.63 7.25 -15.97
N ASN A 512 30.30 6.30 -15.31
CA ASN A 512 29.95 4.88 -15.42
C ASN A 512 28.77 4.46 -14.52
N ARG A 513 28.61 5.06 -13.33
CA ARG A 513 27.62 4.63 -12.32
C ARG A 513 26.69 5.74 -11.86
N GLY A 514 27.08 7.01 -12.04
CA GLY A 514 26.27 8.17 -11.64
C GLY A 514 25.39 8.76 -12.75
N GLY A 515 25.22 8.07 -13.87
CA GLY A 515 24.41 8.54 -14.99
C GLY A 515 22.92 8.59 -14.64
N LEU A 516 22.26 9.69 -14.98
CA LEU A 516 20.83 9.92 -14.78
C LEU A 516 20.11 9.86 -16.14
N GLY A 517 19.91 8.66 -16.66
CA GLY A 517 19.39 8.43 -18.03
C GLY A 517 17.96 8.91 -18.25
N SER A 518 17.12 8.96 -17.21
CA SER A 518 15.74 9.45 -17.25
C SER A 518 15.62 10.97 -17.10
N VAL A 519 16.73 11.67 -16.76
CA VAL A 519 16.75 13.11 -16.57
C VAL A 519 16.99 13.83 -17.90
N ARG A 520 16.12 14.75 -18.25
CA ARG A 520 16.24 15.58 -19.47
C ARG A 520 17.31 16.65 -19.32
N GLN A 521 17.30 17.37 -18.22
CA GLN A 521 18.28 18.42 -17.91
C GLN A 521 18.33 18.71 -16.41
N ALA A 522 19.44 19.28 -15.96
CA ALA A 522 19.54 19.87 -14.63
C ALA A 522 19.08 21.33 -14.69
N GLU A 523 18.52 21.84 -13.59
CA GLU A 523 18.09 23.24 -13.44
C GLU A 523 19.20 24.23 -13.82
N ARG A 524 20.44 23.87 -13.50
CA ARG A 524 21.60 24.69 -13.80
C ARG A 524 22.75 23.86 -14.35
N LYS A 525 23.37 24.33 -15.42
CA LYS A 525 24.64 23.77 -15.91
C LYS A 525 25.79 24.30 -15.04
N LEU A 526 26.41 23.40 -14.30
CA LEU A 526 27.48 23.73 -13.38
C LEU A 526 28.81 23.89 -14.11
N THR A 527 29.50 25.03 -13.90
CA THR A 527 30.89 25.19 -14.28
C THR A 527 31.80 24.39 -13.36
N GLN A 528 33.10 24.25 -13.73
CA GLN A 528 34.05 23.59 -12.85
C GLN A 528 34.14 24.29 -11.49
N ALA A 529 34.26 25.61 -11.47
CA ALA A 529 34.32 26.40 -10.22
C ALA A 529 33.06 26.18 -9.34
N ASN A 530 31.86 26.07 -9.94
CA ASN A 530 30.65 25.77 -9.19
C ASN A 530 30.69 24.36 -8.57
N ARG A 531 31.19 23.37 -9.32
CA ARG A 531 31.35 21.99 -8.80
C ARG A 531 32.36 21.93 -7.67
N ASP A 532 33.51 22.68 -7.80
CA ASP A 532 34.52 22.74 -6.78
C ASP A 532 33.98 23.38 -5.49
N THR A 533 33.20 24.47 -5.61
CA THR A 533 32.55 25.12 -4.46
C THR A 533 31.57 24.19 -3.78
N LEU A 534 30.66 23.53 -4.53
CA LEU A 534 29.69 22.59 -3.99
C LEU A 534 30.39 21.40 -3.30
N TYR A 535 31.39 20.84 -3.97
CA TYR A 535 32.11 19.68 -3.44
C TYR A 535 32.88 20.02 -2.17
N THR A 536 33.51 21.19 -2.12
CA THR A 536 34.17 21.70 -0.89
C THR A 536 33.15 21.92 0.23
N GLY A 537 31.96 22.41 -0.12
CA GLY A 537 30.83 22.61 0.80
C GLY A 537 30.02 21.35 1.11
N LYS A 538 30.51 20.14 0.82
CA LYS A 538 29.88 18.84 1.12
C LYS A 538 28.58 18.57 0.35
N VAL A 539 28.27 19.32 -0.68
CA VAL A 539 27.11 19.10 -1.55
C VAL A 539 27.56 18.39 -2.81
N ASN A 540 26.92 17.28 -3.15
CA ASN A 540 27.27 16.49 -4.32
C ASN A 540 26.70 17.14 -5.58
N PRO A 541 27.54 17.64 -6.50
CA PRO A 541 27.07 18.29 -7.71
C PRO A 541 26.51 17.28 -8.71
N ILE A 542 25.40 17.63 -9.32
CA ILE A 542 24.86 16.94 -10.50
C ILE A 542 25.21 17.80 -11.71
N ALA A 543 26.07 17.29 -12.57
CA ALA A 543 26.66 18.03 -13.69
C ALA A 543 26.21 17.48 -15.04
N THR A 544 26.11 18.38 -16.02
CA THR A 544 25.83 18.00 -17.42
C THR A 544 27.10 18.03 -18.23
N PHE A 545 27.46 16.91 -18.83
CA PHE A 545 28.62 16.77 -19.70
C PHE A 545 28.22 16.59 -21.17
N PRO A 546 28.86 17.27 -22.12
CA PRO A 546 28.60 17.09 -23.52
C PRO A 546 28.80 15.62 -23.95
N GLY A 547 27.81 15.03 -24.63
CA GLY A 547 27.83 13.64 -25.08
C GLY A 547 27.69 12.57 -23.98
N ARG A 548 27.54 12.97 -22.71
CA ARG A 548 27.42 12.05 -21.55
C ARG A 548 26.13 12.28 -20.74
N GLY A 549 25.39 13.36 -21.02
CA GLY A 549 24.15 13.70 -20.32
C GLY A 549 24.36 14.24 -18.91
N VAL A 550 23.36 14.05 -18.08
CA VAL A 550 23.33 14.47 -16.68
C VAL A 550 23.88 13.37 -15.80
N VAL A 551 24.84 13.72 -14.92
CA VAL A 551 25.62 12.75 -14.14
C VAL A 551 25.81 13.27 -12.72
N VAL A 552 25.66 12.41 -11.72
CA VAL A 552 26.10 12.65 -10.34
C VAL A 552 27.63 12.70 -10.31
N PHE A 553 28.21 13.81 -9.90
CA PHE A 553 29.66 14.03 -9.95
C PHE A 553 30.27 14.35 -8.60
N GLY A 554 29.78 13.70 -7.54
CA GLY A 554 30.25 13.80 -6.17
C GLY A 554 29.68 12.67 -5.31
N GLN A 555 30.37 12.36 -4.21
CA GLN A 555 29.97 11.31 -3.28
C GLN A 555 30.31 11.65 -1.82
N LYS A 556 30.20 12.91 -1.43
CA LYS A 556 30.42 13.32 -0.04
C LYS A 556 29.21 13.09 0.83
N THR A 557 29.43 12.73 2.08
CA THR A 557 28.46 12.86 3.17
C THR A 557 28.47 14.28 3.72
N LEU A 558 27.50 14.61 4.56
CA LEU A 558 27.43 15.93 5.21
C LEU A 558 28.36 16.07 6.43
N GLN A 559 29.26 15.13 6.68
CA GLN A 559 30.20 15.14 7.78
C GLN A 559 31.19 16.31 7.67
N ASN A 560 31.40 17.03 8.78
CA ASN A 560 32.34 18.14 8.84
C ASN A 560 33.79 17.66 8.99
N GLN A 561 34.02 16.64 9.81
CA GLN A 561 35.34 16.10 10.06
C GLN A 561 35.86 15.32 8.85
N ALA A 562 37.04 15.61 8.39
CA ALA A 562 37.70 14.83 7.33
C ALA A 562 38.06 13.44 7.88
N SER A 563 37.42 12.41 7.37
CA SER A 563 37.69 11.02 7.71
C SER A 563 37.30 10.11 6.52
N ALA A 564 37.51 8.81 6.63
CA ALA A 564 37.04 7.87 5.61
C ALA A 564 35.52 7.89 5.45
N LEU A 565 34.79 8.31 6.48
CA LEU A 565 33.32 8.35 6.51
C LEU A 565 32.72 9.61 5.87
N ASP A 566 33.54 10.54 5.41
CA ASP A 566 33.12 11.69 4.62
C ASP A 566 32.76 11.32 3.17
N ARG A 567 32.83 10.02 2.83
CA ARG A 567 32.47 9.46 1.52
C ARG A 567 31.30 8.48 1.61
N VAL A 568 30.33 8.64 0.70
CA VAL A 568 29.13 7.82 0.62
C VAL A 568 29.47 6.34 0.43
N ASN A 569 30.43 6.02 -0.43
CA ASN A 569 30.82 4.63 -0.69
C ASN A 569 31.35 3.93 0.57
N VAL A 570 32.18 4.59 1.37
CA VAL A 570 32.72 4.02 2.61
C VAL A 570 31.61 3.91 3.68
N ARG A 571 30.73 4.91 3.75
CA ARG A 571 29.59 4.84 4.67
C ARG A 571 28.68 3.65 4.31
N ARG A 572 28.37 3.45 3.04
CA ARG A 572 27.54 2.32 2.57
C ARG A 572 28.24 0.96 2.78
N LEU A 573 29.56 0.90 2.60
CA LEU A 573 30.34 -0.29 2.97
C LEU A 573 30.14 -0.64 4.45
N LEU A 574 30.27 0.35 5.35
CA LEU A 574 30.11 0.09 6.78
C LEU A 574 28.68 -0.30 7.17
N ILE A 575 27.67 0.26 6.50
CA ILE A 575 26.28 -0.13 6.68
C ILE A 575 26.11 -1.61 6.35
N GLU A 576 26.61 -2.05 5.21
CA GLU A 576 26.55 -3.44 4.75
C GLU A 576 27.29 -4.39 5.70
N LEU A 577 28.53 -4.04 6.07
CA LEU A 577 29.32 -4.85 7.02
C LEU A 577 28.62 -4.97 8.37
N LYS A 578 28.11 -3.87 8.92
CA LYS A 578 27.39 -3.87 10.20
C LYS A 578 26.12 -4.71 10.12
N SER A 579 25.37 -4.61 9.05
CA SER A 579 24.13 -5.39 8.86
C SER A 579 24.41 -6.89 8.91
N TYR A 580 25.39 -7.36 8.12
CA TYR A 580 25.77 -8.76 8.12
C TYR A 580 26.30 -9.24 9.46
N ILE A 581 27.26 -8.49 10.04
CA ILE A 581 27.88 -8.88 11.32
C ILE A 581 26.87 -8.88 12.48
N SER A 582 25.91 -7.95 12.48
CA SER A 582 24.82 -7.95 13.46
C SER A 582 23.98 -9.22 13.35
N GLN A 583 23.58 -9.63 12.12
CA GLN A 583 22.81 -10.86 11.92
C GLN A 583 23.56 -12.11 12.40
N VAL A 584 24.87 -12.17 12.18
CA VAL A 584 25.71 -13.26 12.72
C VAL A 584 25.76 -13.21 14.23
N SER A 585 25.88 -12.00 14.81
CA SER A 585 25.96 -11.80 16.26
C SER A 585 24.65 -12.12 16.99
N ASP A 586 23.50 -11.84 16.38
CA ASP A 586 22.18 -12.12 16.94
C ASP A 586 22.00 -13.62 17.29
N ASN A 587 22.60 -14.51 16.49
CA ASN A 587 22.60 -15.95 16.73
C ASN A 587 23.47 -16.39 17.92
N LEU A 588 24.34 -15.51 18.43
CA LEU A 588 25.24 -15.80 19.55
C LEU A 588 24.76 -15.20 20.88
N VAL A 589 23.68 -14.45 20.86
CA VAL A 589 23.06 -13.90 22.07
C VAL A 589 22.52 -15.06 22.92
N PHE A 590 22.83 -15.05 24.21
CA PHE A 590 22.60 -16.14 25.20
C PHE A 590 23.49 -17.38 25.03
N GLU A 591 24.41 -17.44 24.08
CA GLU A 591 25.40 -18.50 24.00
C GLU A 591 26.51 -18.29 25.04
N GLN A 592 27.14 -19.39 25.48
CA GLN A 592 28.23 -19.36 26.45
C GLN A 592 29.46 -18.66 25.88
N ASN A 593 30.09 -17.74 26.64
CA ASN A 593 31.34 -17.10 26.21
C ASN A 593 32.53 -18.06 26.32
N THR A 594 32.62 -19.01 25.41
CA THR A 594 33.69 -20.01 25.30
C THR A 594 34.56 -19.78 24.08
N ALA A 595 35.71 -20.42 24.02
CA ALA A 595 36.54 -20.41 22.82
C ALA A 595 35.81 -20.98 21.59
N ALA A 596 34.92 -21.95 21.80
CA ALA A 596 34.11 -22.53 20.71
C ALA A 596 33.16 -21.47 20.09
N THR A 597 32.42 -20.75 20.91
CA THR A 597 31.49 -19.70 20.48
C THR A 597 32.24 -18.60 19.73
N ARG A 598 33.38 -18.15 20.24
CA ARG A 598 34.24 -17.15 19.58
C ARG A 598 34.77 -17.65 18.26
N ASN A 599 35.18 -18.91 18.15
CA ASN A 599 35.61 -19.49 16.87
C ASN A 599 34.44 -19.62 15.87
N THR A 600 33.23 -19.91 16.36
CA THR A 600 32.02 -19.92 15.48
C THR A 600 31.80 -18.55 14.85
N PHE A 601 31.88 -17.47 15.62
CA PHE A 601 31.79 -16.10 15.06
C PHE A 601 32.90 -15.85 14.02
N LEU A 602 34.17 -16.13 14.37
CA LEU A 602 35.30 -15.91 13.47
C LEU A 602 35.17 -16.72 12.17
N SER A 603 34.66 -17.95 12.25
CA SER A 603 34.46 -18.82 11.08
C SER A 603 33.40 -18.32 10.10
N GLN A 604 32.49 -17.47 10.54
CA GLN A 604 31.44 -16.84 9.70
C GLN A 604 31.87 -15.45 9.20
N VAL A 605 32.49 -14.64 10.08
CA VAL A 605 32.83 -13.24 9.76
C VAL A 605 34.08 -13.13 8.89
N ASN A 606 35.12 -13.92 9.15
CA ASN A 606 36.36 -13.84 8.35
C ASN A 606 36.15 -14.15 6.86
N PRO A 607 35.49 -15.25 6.44
CA PRO A 607 35.25 -15.53 5.03
C PRO A 607 34.41 -14.43 4.34
N TYR A 608 33.47 -13.83 5.07
CA TYR A 608 32.67 -12.72 4.54
C TYR A 608 33.56 -11.48 4.27
N LEU A 609 34.39 -11.08 5.26
CA LEU A 609 35.31 -9.95 5.08
C LEU A 609 36.35 -10.21 3.99
N GLU A 610 36.85 -11.45 3.85
CA GLU A 610 37.70 -11.88 2.74
C GLU A 610 37.00 -11.74 1.39
N SER A 611 35.74 -12.14 1.30
CA SER A 611 34.92 -11.95 0.11
C SER A 611 34.77 -10.45 -0.25
N VAL A 612 34.52 -9.59 0.74
CA VAL A 612 34.43 -8.13 0.52
C VAL A 612 35.78 -7.56 0.09
N GLN A 613 36.90 -8.07 0.63
CA GLN A 613 38.25 -7.66 0.23
C GLN A 613 38.54 -8.07 -1.23
N GLN A 614 38.21 -9.31 -1.63
CA GLN A 614 38.37 -9.78 -3.01
C GLN A 614 37.52 -8.97 -4.00
N ARG A 615 36.33 -8.50 -3.56
CA ARG A 615 35.44 -7.62 -4.34
C ARG A 615 35.80 -6.13 -4.20
N GLN A 616 37.02 -5.80 -3.79
CA GLN A 616 37.58 -4.43 -3.73
C GLN A 616 36.90 -3.51 -2.70
N GLY A 617 36.25 -4.04 -1.68
CA GLY A 617 35.66 -3.25 -0.61
C GLY A 617 36.67 -2.83 0.47
N LEU A 618 37.63 -3.69 0.74
CA LEU A 618 38.65 -3.51 1.78
C LEU A 618 40.06 -3.71 1.22
N TYR A 619 41.03 -2.94 1.69
CA TYR A 619 42.45 -3.23 1.50
C TYR A 619 42.94 -4.31 2.44
N ALA A 620 42.56 -4.20 3.74
CA ALA A 620 42.91 -5.16 4.76
C ALA A 620 41.86 -5.12 5.88
N PHE A 621 41.77 -6.24 6.59
CA PHE A 621 40.95 -6.33 7.81
C PHE A 621 41.64 -7.22 8.84
N LYS A 622 41.24 -7.09 10.10
CA LYS A 622 41.61 -7.99 11.19
C LYS A 622 40.47 -8.08 12.18
N VAL A 623 40.08 -9.29 12.50
CA VAL A 623 39.07 -9.56 13.55
C VAL A 623 39.80 -10.14 14.76
N VAL A 624 39.56 -9.58 15.92
CA VAL A 624 40.08 -10.03 17.20
C VAL A 624 38.91 -10.37 18.11
N MET A 625 38.73 -11.65 18.44
CA MET A 625 37.76 -12.16 19.38
C MET A 625 38.36 -13.37 20.08
N ASP A 626 39.33 -13.11 20.93
CA ASP A 626 40.09 -14.12 21.66
C ASP A 626 40.17 -13.82 23.18
N SER A 627 41.10 -14.44 23.90
CA SER A 627 41.28 -14.21 25.33
C SER A 627 41.87 -12.83 25.67
N SER A 628 42.44 -12.10 24.70
CA SER A 628 43.01 -10.78 24.92
C SER A 628 41.94 -9.72 25.15
N ASN A 629 40.78 -9.82 24.46
CA ASN A 629 39.64 -8.92 24.61
C ASN A 629 38.43 -9.54 25.35
N ASN A 630 38.47 -10.87 25.64
CA ASN A 630 37.52 -11.55 26.51
C ASN A 630 38.25 -12.10 27.76
N THR A 631 38.62 -11.17 28.62
CA THR A 631 39.24 -11.49 29.91
C THR A 631 38.20 -12.07 30.89
N ALA A 632 38.66 -12.64 32.02
CA ALA A 632 37.76 -13.16 33.08
C ALA A 632 36.76 -12.07 33.54
N ASP A 633 37.17 -10.83 33.68
CA ASP A 633 36.30 -9.70 34.08
C ASP A 633 35.22 -9.40 33.04
N VAL A 634 35.50 -9.53 31.73
CA VAL A 634 34.50 -9.38 30.64
C VAL A 634 33.51 -10.54 30.66
N ILE A 635 34.00 -11.74 30.88
CA ILE A 635 33.16 -12.96 30.96
C ILE A 635 32.24 -12.88 32.21
N ASP A 636 32.77 -12.45 33.37
CA ASP A 636 32.00 -12.28 34.57
C ASP A 636 30.91 -11.21 34.50
N ARG A 637 31.05 -10.25 33.58
CA ARG A 637 30.00 -9.27 33.23
C ARG A 637 29.00 -9.77 32.20
N ASN A 638 29.04 -11.02 31.80
CA ASN A 638 28.21 -11.62 30.74
C ASN A 638 28.36 -10.90 29.38
N GLN A 639 29.56 -10.46 29.04
CA GLN A 639 29.86 -9.76 27.81
C GLN A 639 30.72 -10.62 26.89
N LEU A 640 30.44 -10.58 25.59
CA LEU A 640 31.27 -11.10 24.51
C LEU A 640 31.78 -9.92 23.68
N VAL A 641 33.10 -9.73 23.64
CA VAL A 641 33.72 -8.56 22.98
C VAL A 641 34.52 -8.99 21.77
N GLY A 642 34.17 -8.43 20.60
CA GLY A 642 34.93 -8.52 19.35
C GLY A 642 35.42 -7.17 18.90
N ALA A 643 36.65 -7.09 18.38
CA ALA A 643 37.19 -5.91 17.74
C ALA A 643 37.46 -6.19 16.26
N ILE A 644 36.88 -5.39 15.38
CA ILE A 644 37.03 -5.51 13.94
C ILE A 644 37.72 -4.27 13.40
N TYR A 645 38.95 -4.46 12.90
CA TYR A 645 39.77 -3.42 12.27
C TYR A 645 39.66 -3.55 10.76
N ILE A 646 39.29 -2.45 10.08
CA ILE A 646 39.13 -2.44 8.63
C ILE A 646 39.85 -1.27 8.00
N GLN A 647 40.38 -1.47 6.81
CA GLN A 647 40.93 -0.45 5.94
C GLN A 647 40.12 -0.41 4.66
N PRO A 648 39.16 0.54 4.52
CA PRO A 648 38.33 0.62 3.32
C PRO A 648 39.14 1.08 2.11
N THR A 649 38.76 0.59 0.93
CA THR A 649 39.30 1.09 -0.32
C THR A 649 38.85 2.52 -0.58
N LYS A 650 39.75 3.34 -1.10
CA LYS A 650 39.46 4.71 -1.50
C LYS A 650 39.30 4.80 -3.01
N THR A 651 38.34 5.57 -3.46
CA THR A 651 38.12 5.84 -4.90
C THR A 651 39.10 6.91 -5.38
N ALA A 652 39.59 6.77 -6.60
CA ALA A 652 40.37 7.81 -7.26
C ALA A 652 39.41 8.93 -7.73
N GLU A 653 39.38 10.04 -7.02
CA GLU A 653 38.57 11.22 -7.35
C GLU A 653 39.39 12.26 -8.13
N PHE A 654 40.68 12.32 -7.88
CA PHE A 654 41.62 13.27 -8.50
C PHE A 654 42.70 12.49 -9.25
N ILE A 655 42.83 12.73 -10.55
CA ILE A 655 43.83 12.15 -11.42
C ILE A 655 44.73 13.28 -11.94
N TYR A 656 46.00 13.20 -11.61
CA TYR A 656 47.02 14.15 -12.09
C TYR A 656 47.82 13.43 -13.19
N LEU A 657 47.88 14.05 -14.37
CA LEU A 657 48.66 13.58 -15.52
C LEU A 657 49.69 14.62 -15.89
N ASP A 658 50.97 14.32 -15.71
CA ASP A 658 52.06 15.19 -16.09
C ASP A 658 52.60 14.75 -17.46
N PHE A 659 52.48 15.58 -18.45
CA PHE A 659 53.06 15.38 -19.77
C PHE A 659 54.41 16.12 -19.82
N ASN A 660 55.51 15.34 -19.75
CA ASN A 660 56.88 15.87 -19.87
C ASN A 660 57.32 15.86 -21.35
N ILE A 661 57.45 17.04 -21.93
CA ILE A 661 57.92 17.20 -23.29
C ILE A 661 59.45 17.32 -23.23
N LEU A 662 60.11 16.29 -23.77
CA LEU A 662 61.60 16.28 -23.84
C LEU A 662 62.05 16.72 -25.19
N PRO A 663 63.27 17.38 -25.30
CA PRO A 663 63.87 17.71 -26.57
C PRO A 663 64.26 16.44 -27.35
N THR A 664 64.35 16.60 -28.68
CA THR A 664 64.70 15.48 -29.57
C THR A 664 66.05 14.92 -29.19
N GLY A 665 66.12 13.61 -28.91
CA GLY A 665 67.36 12.93 -28.49
C GLY A 665 67.58 12.81 -26.97
N ALA A 666 66.69 13.35 -26.12
CA ALA A 666 66.74 13.11 -24.68
C ALA A 666 66.35 11.67 -24.32
N THR A 667 67.03 11.07 -23.36
CA THR A 667 66.65 9.76 -22.80
C THR A 667 65.49 9.94 -21.83
N PHE A 668 64.47 9.04 -21.92
CA PHE A 668 63.38 9.03 -20.95
C PHE A 668 63.91 8.68 -19.55
N PRO A 669 63.49 9.36 -18.50
CA PRO A 669 63.75 8.92 -17.13
C PRO A 669 63.15 7.53 -16.89
N ALA A 670 63.91 6.64 -16.23
CA ALA A 670 63.52 5.26 -15.94
C ALA A 670 62.35 5.20 -14.96
#